data_f8b37376920f54eda890526ca954a2b2
#
_entry.id   f8b37376920f54eda890526ca954a2b2
#
_cell.length_a   1.000
_cell.length_b   1.000
_cell.length_c   1.000
_cell.angle_alpha   90.00
_cell.angle_beta   90.00
_cell.angle_gamma   90.00
#
_symmetry.space_group_name_H-M   'P 1'
#
loop_
_entity.id
_entity.type
_entity.pdbx_description
1 polymer ?
#
loop_
_entity_poly.entity_id
_entity_poly.type
_entity_poly.pdbx_seq_one_letter_code
_entity_poly.pdbx_strand_id
1 'polypeptide(L)'
;MNREEARKKAEALVAKMTVEEKAGQLKFDAPSIERLGIPAYNWWNEALHGVARAGTATVFPQAIALAAMFDDKKLKEIADVIAEEGRAKYHAFSREGDRDIYKGLTFWSPNVNIFRDPRWGRGHETYGEDPYLTSRLGVAFVKGLQGDGDTMKAAACAKHFAVHSGPEALRHEFDAKASPKDLYETYLPAFEALVKEADVEAVMGAYNRTNGEPCCGSKTLLKDILRDDWGFKGHVVSDCWAVRDFHLNHKVTEGPKESVKMALDAGCDLNCGCTYAYIMAALKKGLITEEQITRSCVRLYTTRFLLGLFDGSEYDSIPYEVVECEGHRKLAVTAAEKGIVLLKNDGILPLDKSRIKTIGVIGPNANSRRVLSGNYHGTSSHYVTVLDGIQKEAGETCRVLYSEGCHLYKDKTEPLAWPDDRISEAIITAKHSNLVVLVLGLDETVEGEEPDEGNAGQAGDKESLELPLCQQKLLEAVATAGKPVVTVLMSGSAMDLRYADQHTNAVLEAWYPGAEGGTALADILFGKVSPSGKLPVTFYYDTDDLPEFTDYFMENRTYRYMKKEALYPFGFGLTYGDVFAEAAEFTEKPQKYKNLKLKCTVKNEGLADTDDVVQVYIKDWKSKYAVRNYHLCAFKRVHLNAGEKETFEIEIDKDALQIVDEEGKRYIDSDEFSVYIGTSQPDRRSERLLKRKPLELRFNIE
;
A
#
# COMPACT_ATOMS: atom_id res chain seq x y z
N MET A 1 -28.34 8.36 -4.04
CA MET A 1 -28.73 9.43 -3.04
C MET A 1 -27.56 10.36 -2.86
N ASN A 2 -27.75 11.68 -3.00
CA ASN A 2 -26.65 12.61 -2.77
C ASN A 2 -26.44 12.88 -1.24
N ARG A 3 -25.25 13.40 -0.89
CA ARG A 3 -24.85 13.64 0.50
C ARG A 3 -25.78 14.59 1.26
N GLU A 4 -26.33 15.62 0.60
CA GLU A 4 -27.23 16.57 1.27
C GLU A 4 -28.56 15.92 1.67
N GLU A 5 -29.10 15.07 0.81
CA GLU A 5 -30.31 14.30 1.12
C GLU A 5 -30.05 13.28 2.24
N ALA A 6 -28.93 12.55 2.16
CA ALA A 6 -28.50 11.61 3.19
C ALA A 6 -28.35 12.31 4.56
N ARG A 7 -27.76 13.50 4.57
CA ARG A 7 -27.60 14.31 5.78
C ARG A 7 -28.94 14.75 6.36
N LYS A 8 -29.87 15.24 5.53
CA LYS A 8 -31.23 15.62 5.99
C LYS A 8 -31.96 14.43 6.62
N LYS A 9 -31.86 13.23 6.00
CA LYS A 9 -32.43 12.01 6.57
C LYS A 9 -31.76 11.64 7.89
N ALA A 10 -30.43 11.76 7.97
CA ALA A 10 -29.68 11.50 9.20
C ALA A 10 -30.08 12.46 10.32
N GLU A 11 -30.18 13.76 10.05
CA GLU A 11 -30.64 14.78 11.01
C GLU A 11 -32.05 14.45 11.53
N ALA A 12 -32.98 14.10 10.64
CA ALA A 12 -34.34 13.74 11.01
C ALA A 12 -34.43 12.45 11.84
N LEU A 13 -33.57 11.47 11.60
CA LEU A 13 -33.52 10.23 12.35
C LEU A 13 -32.84 10.42 13.73
N VAL A 14 -31.69 11.10 13.76
CA VAL A 14 -30.91 11.38 14.98
C VAL A 14 -31.71 12.28 15.94
N ALA A 15 -32.55 13.20 15.45
CA ALA A 15 -33.41 14.01 16.28
C ALA A 15 -34.45 13.21 17.10
N LYS A 16 -34.73 11.97 16.72
CA LYS A 16 -35.63 11.07 17.46
C LYS A 16 -34.93 10.24 18.54
N MET A 17 -33.58 10.30 18.61
CA MET A 17 -32.78 9.56 19.57
C MET A 17 -32.66 10.31 20.89
N THR A 18 -32.58 9.57 22.01
CA THR A 18 -32.13 10.14 23.27
C THR A 18 -30.63 10.44 23.23
N VAL A 19 -30.15 11.22 24.15
CA VAL A 19 -28.72 11.55 24.22
C VAL A 19 -27.85 10.32 24.49
N GLU A 20 -28.35 9.37 25.29
CA GLU A 20 -27.70 8.08 25.57
C GLU A 20 -27.62 7.22 24.31
N GLU A 21 -28.70 7.16 23.51
CA GLU A 21 -28.72 6.45 22.25
C GLU A 21 -27.72 7.06 21.27
N LYS A 22 -27.71 8.40 21.12
CA LYS A 22 -26.71 9.10 20.29
C LYS A 22 -25.27 8.77 20.73
N ALA A 23 -24.98 8.85 22.04
CA ALA A 23 -23.67 8.52 22.59
C ALA A 23 -23.25 7.07 22.31
N GLY A 24 -24.21 6.14 22.38
CA GLY A 24 -23.99 4.73 22.05
C GLY A 24 -23.58 4.50 20.59
N GLN A 25 -24.05 5.35 19.67
CA GLN A 25 -23.73 5.24 18.24
C GLN A 25 -22.31 5.74 17.86
N LEU A 26 -21.62 6.43 18.77
CA LEU A 26 -20.27 6.96 18.52
C LEU A 26 -19.15 5.94 18.83
N LYS A 27 -19.53 4.69 19.10
CA LYS A 27 -18.60 3.57 19.30
C LYS A 27 -18.57 2.67 18.07
N PHE A 28 -17.44 2.03 17.82
CA PHE A 28 -17.28 1.12 16.67
C PHE A 28 -18.29 -0.04 16.66
N ASP A 29 -18.73 -0.52 17.84
CA ASP A 29 -19.73 -1.53 18.10
C ASP A 29 -21.11 -0.90 18.38
N ALA A 30 -21.63 -0.09 17.47
CA ALA A 30 -22.86 0.67 17.63
C ALA A 30 -24.07 -0.27 17.91
N PRO A 31 -24.76 -0.14 19.07
CA PRO A 31 -25.88 -1.00 19.42
C PRO A 31 -27.12 -0.73 18.57
N SER A 32 -28.06 -1.70 18.53
CA SER A 32 -29.40 -1.47 17.97
C SER A 32 -30.19 -0.43 18.75
N ILE A 33 -31.11 0.25 18.06
CA ILE A 33 -32.15 1.09 18.69
C ILE A 33 -33.49 0.55 18.21
N GLU A 34 -33.99 -0.48 18.90
CA GLU A 34 -35.15 -1.27 18.48
C GLU A 34 -36.41 -0.42 18.27
N ARG A 35 -36.69 0.55 19.17
CA ARG A 35 -37.85 1.44 19.05
C ARG A 35 -37.86 2.31 17.80
N LEU A 36 -36.69 2.49 17.13
CA LEU A 36 -36.53 3.23 15.88
C LEU A 36 -36.30 2.29 14.68
N GLY A 37 -36.29 0.97 14.90
CA GLY A 37 -36.01 0.00 13.84
C GLY A 37 -34.58 0.03 13.33
N ILE A 38 -33.64 0.55 14.14
CA ILE A 38 -32.24 0.67 13.76
C ILE A 38 -31.48 -0.60 14.21
N PRO A 39 -30.92 -1.39 13.31
CA PRO A 39 -30.11 -2.56 13.66
C PRO A 39 -28.75 -2.13 14.23
N ALA A 40 -28.12 -3.01 15.00
CA ALA A 40 -26.70 -2.87 15.37
C ALA A 40 -25.81 -2.78 14.12
N TYR A 41 -24.69 -2.11 14.27
CA TYR A 41 -23.73 -1.96 13.19
C TYR A 41 -22.30 -1.90 13.73
N ASN A 42 -21.41 -2.73 13.19
CA ASN A 42 -20.00 -2.67 13.51
C ASN A 42 -19.24 -1.94 12.43
N TRP A 43 -18.52 -0.87 12.83
CA TRP A 43 -17.77 0.00 11.93
C TRP A 43 -16.39 -0.56 11.57
N TRP A 44 -15.90 -1.54 12.34
CA TRP A 44 -14.58 -2.10 12.13
C TRP A 44 -14.61 -3.19 11.06
N ASN A 45 -14.19 -2.83 9.89
CA ASN A 45 -14.05 -3.74 8.75
C ASN A 45 -12.79 -3.37 7.98
N GLU A 46 -12.13 -4.37 7.40
CA GLU A 46 -10.88 -4.20 6.66
C GLU A 46 -11.00 -4.80 5.26
N ALA A 47 -10.43 -4.11 4.27
CA ALA A 47 -10.43 -4.56 2.88
C ALA A 47 -9.24 -4.00 2.10
N LEU A 48 -8.03 -4.11 2.65
CA LEU A 48 -6.83 -3.51 2.08
C LEU A 48 -6.49 -4.08 0.69
N HIS A 49 -6.60 -5.41 0.54
CA HIS A 49 -6.36 -6.12 -0.73
C HIS A 49 -7.28 -7.34 -0.88
N GLY A 50 -8.53 -7.18 -0.50
CA GLY A 50 -9.61 -8.17 -0.40
C GLY A 50 -10.33 -8.02 0.93
N VAL A 51 -11.59 -8.48 1.02
CA VAL A 51 -12.34 -8.43 2.28
C VAL A 51 -11.64 -9.27 3.34
N ALA A 52 -11.17 -8.63 4.41
CA ALA A 52 -10.32 -9.27 5.40
C ALA A 52 -11.11 -9.87 6.57
N ARG A 53 -10.53 -10.91 7.17
CA ARG A 53 -10.92 -11.52 8.47
C ARG A 53 -12.38 -11.92 8.57
N ALA A 54 -13.06 -12.12 7.46
CA ALA A 54 -14.48 -12.50 7.38
C ALA A 54 -14.71 -13.80 6.57
N GLY A 55 -13.77 -14.74 6.63
CA GLY A 55 -13.82 -15.99 5.88
C GLY A 55 -13.38 -15.84 4.42
N THR A 56 -14.00 -16.59 3.52
CA THR A 56 -13.58 -16.62 2.10
C THR A 56 -13.70 -15.26 1.43
N ALA A 57 -12.65 -14.88 0.71
CA ALA A 57 -12.58 -13.71 -0.16
C ALA A 57 -11.44 -13.87 -1.17
N THR A 58 -11.52 -13.18 -2.31
CA THR A 58 -10.36 -13.04 -3.19
C THR A 58 -9.24 -12.34 -2.44
N VAL A 59 -8.06 -12.96 -2.39
CA VAL A 59 -6.84 -12.38 -1.81
C VAL A 59 -5.95 -11.88 -2.94
N PHE A 60 -6.05 -10.59 -3.21
CA PHE A 60 -5.20 -9.88 -4.17
C PHE A 60 -3.78 -9.73 -3.62
N PRO A 61 -2.78 -9.38 -4.46
CA PRO A 61 -1.48 -8.95 -3.97
C PRO A 61 -1.62 -7.84 -2.92
N GLN A 62 -0.69 -7.79 -1.97
CA GLN A 62 -0.65 -6.76 -0.93
C GLN A 62 -0.49 -5.36 -1.55
N ALA A 63 -0.88 -4.31 -0.83
CA ALA A 63 -0.89 -2.94 -1.32
C ALA A 63 0.42 -2.50 -1.98
N ILE A 64 1.57 -2.84 -1.42
CA ILE A 64 2.88 -2.54 -2.01
C ILE A 64 3.10 -3.22 -3.37
N ALA A 65 2.62 -4.46 -3.54
CA ALA A 65 2.66 -5.16 -4.81
C ALA A 65 1.67 -4.57 -5.82
N LEU A 66 0.49 -4.14 -5.37
CA LEU A 66 -0.47 -3.38 -6.20
C LEU A 66 0.12 -2.03 -6.63
N ALA A 67 0.90 -1.37 -5.77
CA ALA A 67 1.61 -0.15 -6.12
C ALA A 67 2.68 -0.38 -7.20
N ALA A 68 3.37 -1.52 -7.15
CA ALA A 68 4.38 -1.90 -8.14
C ALA A 68 3.81 -2.06 -9.56
N MET A 69 2.50 -2.20 -9.71
CA MET A 69 1.85 -2.17 -11.03
C MET A 69 1.94 -0.80 -11.71
N PHE A 70 1.99 0.32 -10.97
CA PHE A 70 1.84 1.67 -11.51
C PHE A 70 0.65 1.76 -12.48
N ASP A 71 -0.50 1.23 -12.05
CA ASP A 71 -1.73 1.09 -12.86
C ASP A 71 -2.96 1.47 -12.03
N ASP A 72 -3.31 2.76 -12.04
CA ASP A 72 -4.43 3.33 -11.30
C ASP A 72 -5.78 2.77 -11.78
N LYS A 73 -5.89 2.49 -13.09
CA LYS A 73 -7.12 1.91 -13.67
C LYS A 73 -7.35 0.48 -13.18
N LYS A 74 -6.29 -0.33 -13.16
CA LYS A 74 -6.36 -1.70 -12.68
C LYS A 74 -6.64 -1.74 -11.18
N LEU A 75 -6.04 -0.81 -10.41
CA LEU A 75 -6.32 -0.71 -8.97
C LEU A 75 -7.78 -0.29 -8.69
N LYS A 76 -8.35 0.62 -9.50
CA LYS A 76 -9.79 0.96 -9.39
C LYS A 76 -10.67 -0.27 -9.64
N GLU A 77 -10.37 -1.08 -10.66
CA GLU A 77 -11.09 -2.33 -10.96
C GLU A 77 -11.00 -3.33 -9.79
N ILE A 78 -9.81 -3.51 -9.21
CA ILE A 78 -9.61 -4.38 -8.05
C ILE A 78 -10.43 -3.90 -6.85
N ALA A 79 -10.41 -2.60 -6.56
CA ALA A 79 -11.17 -2.03 -5.46
C ALA A 79 -12.69 -2.15 -5.66
N ASP A 80 -13.17 -2.06 -6.89
CA ASP A 80 -14.58 -2.29 -7.23
C ASP A 80 -15.01 -3.74 -6.97
N VAL A 81 -14.17 -4.72 -7.35
CA VAL A 81 -14.37 -6.15 -7.03
C VAL A 81 -14.37 -6.38 -5.52
N ILE A 82 -13.45 -5.77 -4.77
CA ILE A 82 -13.41 -5.87 -3.31
C ILE A 82 -14.73 -5.38 -2.69
N ALA A 83 -15.25 -4.25 -3.17
CA ALA A 83 -16.54 -3.72 -2.71
C ALA A 83 -17.72 -4.62 -3.10
N GLU A 84 -17.69 -5.25 -4.27
CA GLU A 84 -18.70 -6.22 -4.71
C GLU A 84 -18.75 -7.44 -3.78
N GLU A 85 -17.61 -8.05 -3.49
CA GLU A 85 -17.52 -9.14 -2.52
C GLU A 85 -17.95 -8.68 -1.12
N GLY A 86 -17.58 -7.45 -0.73
CA GLY A 86 -18.02 -6.84 0.52
C GLY A 86 -19.54 -6.76 0.64
N ARG A 87 -20.22 -6.33 -0.43
CA ARG A 87 -21.70 -6.29 -0.52
C ARG A 87 -22.32 -7.67 -0.40
N ALA A 88 -21.85 -8.62 -1.20
CA ALA A 88 -22.35 -10.01 -1.16
C ALA A 88 -22.26 -10.60 0.24
N LYS A 89 -21.12 -10.41 0.94
CA LYS A 89 -20.87 -10.91 2.29
C LYS A 89 -21.74 -10.18 3.31
N TYR A 90 -21.81 -8.86 3.26
CA TYR A 90 -22.68 -8.06 4.14
C TYR A 90 -24.13 -8.53 4.11
N HIS A 91 -24.69 -8.74 2.93
CA HIS A 91 -26.07 -9.20 2.79
C HIS A 91 -26.27 -10.63 3.29
N ALA A 92 -25.30 -11.52 3.03
CA ALA A 92 -25.37 -12.90 3.52
C ALA A 92 -25.34 -12.94 5.06
N PHE A 93 -24.35 -12.29 5.70
CA PHE A 93 -24.25 -12.25 7.16
C PHE A 93 -25.45 -11.55 7.82
N SER A 94 -25.93 -10.45 7.23
CA SER A 94 -27.08 -9.71 7.75
C SER A 94 -28.38 -10.52 7.71
N ARG A 95 -28.57 -11.42 6.72
CA ARG A 95 -29.72 -12.36 6.66
C ARG A 95 -29.67 -13.38 7.78
N GLU A 96 -28.49 -13.81 8.22
CA GLU A 96 -28.29 -14.67 9.38
C GLU A 96 -28.35 -13.93 10.72
N GLY A 97 -28.58 -12.60 10.71
CA GLY A 97 -28.61 -11.76 11.90
C GLY A 97 -27.24 -11.37 12.45
N ASP A 98 -26.16 -11.71 11.74
CA ASP A 98 -24.79 -11.40 12.16
C ASP A 98 -24.34 -10.03 11.60
N ARG A 99 -24.10 -9.10 12.52
CA ARG A 99 -23.69 -7.71 12.23
C ARG A 99 -22.46 -7.30 13.05
N ASP A 100 -21.65 -8.29 13.41
CA ASP A 100 -20.46 -8.11 14.22
C ASP A 100 -19.26 -7.58 13.40
N ILE A 101 -18.11 -7.50 14.05
CA ILE A 101 -16.83 -7.06 13.47
C ILE A 101 -16.52 -7.77 12.13
N TYR A 102 -15.96 -7.06 11.17
CA TYR A 102 -15.60 -7.50 9.81
C TYR A 102 -16.77 -7.86 8.88
N LYS A 103 -18.01 -7.52 9.23
CA LYS A 103 -19.21 -7.89 8.47
C LYS A 103 -20.02 -6.69 8.00
N GLY A 104 -19.46 -5.46 8.10
CA GLY A 104 -20.04 -4.21 7.62
C GLY A 104 -19.54 -3.80 6.25
N LEU A 105 -19.86 -2.55 5.87
CA LEU A 105 -19.50 -1.93 4.59
C LEU A 105 -18.65 -0.66 4.74
N THR A 106 -18.12 -0.41 5.93
CA THR A 106 -17.21 0.70 6.24
C THR A 106 -15.81 0.13 6.37
N PHE A 107 -15.05 0.14 5.28
CA PHE A 107 -13.70 -0.47 5.25
C PHE A 107 -12.63 0.56 5.61
N TRP A 108 -11.79 0.21 6.59
CA TRP A 108 -10.70 1.06 7.05
C TRP A 108 -9.46 0.91 6.15
N SER A 109 -9.66 1.28 4.90
CA SER A 109 -8.71 1.21 3.79
C SER A 109 -8.98 2.36 2.80
N PRO A 110 -7.95 2.89 2.11
CA PRO A 110 -6.57 2.46 1.99
C PRO A 110 -5.66 3.05 3.07
N ASN A 111 -4.47 2.42 3.26
CA ASN A 111 -3.35 3.02 3.99
C ASN A 111 -2.51 3.87 3.02
N VAL A 112 -2.55 5.20 3.18
CA VAL A 112 -1.84 6.16 2.33
C VAL A 112 -0.70 6.88 3.06
N ASN A 113 -0.22 6.30 4.15
CA ASN A 113 1.02 6.77 4.78
C ASN A 113 2.20 6.56 3.83
N ILE A 114 3.18 7.46 3.89
CA ILE A 114 4.38 7.34 3.08
C ILE A 114 5.34 6.34 3.72
N PHE A 115 5.77 5.35 2.94
CA PHE A 115 6.75 4.35 3.34
C PHE A 115 8.16 4.98 3.37
N ARG A 116 8.39 5.89 4.34
CA ARG A 116 9.64 6.67 4.44
C ARG A 116 10.86 5.86 4.88
N ASP A 117 10.65 4.73 5.56
CA ASP A 117 11.72 3.91 6.13
C ASP A 117 11.43 2.42 5.92
N PRO A 118 12.29 1.68 5.21
CA PRO A 118 12.05 0.27 4.88
C PRO A 118 12.07 -0.68 6.10
N ARG A 119 12.45 -0.19 7.29
CA ARG A 119 12.35 -0.96 8.53
C ARG A 119 10.94 -1.07 9.07
N TRP A 120 10.04 -0.18 8.68
CA TRP A 120 8.66 -0.17 9.15
C TRP A 120 7.89 -1.42 8.69
N GLY A 121 7.45 -2.24 9.66
CA GLY A 121 6.77 -3.51 9.40
C GLY A 121 5.46 -3.40 8.63
N ARG A 122 4.69 -2.31 8.82
CA ARG A 122 3.44 -2.05 8.10
C ARG A 122 3.64 -1.33 6.75
N GLY A 123 4.88 -1.12 6.34
CA GLY A 123 5.17 -0.49 5.05
C GLY A 123 4.53 -1.20 3.86
N HIS A 124 4.40 -2.52 3.92
CA HIS A 124 3.75 -3.33 2.87
C HIS A 124 2.25 -3.03 2.70
N GLU A 125 1.60 -2.41 3.70
CA GLU A 125 0.20 -1.99 3.61
C GLU A 125 0.01 -0.71 2.77
N THR A 126 1.10 -0.05 2.34
CA THR A 126 1.09 1.25 1.68
C THR A 126 1.35 1.16 0.18
N TYR A 127 1.19 2.30 -0.51
CA TYR A 127 1.53 2.42 -1.93
C TYR A 127 2.96 2.95 -2.17
N GLY A 128 3.84 2.84 -1.17
CA GLY A 128 5.26 3.13 -1.30
C GLY A 128 5.68 4.51 -0.77
N GLU A 129 6.82 4.98 -1.27
CA GLU A 129 7.51 6.14 -0.71
C GLU A 129 7.20 7.47 -1.41
N ASP A 130 6.52 7.43 -2.55
CA ASP A 130 6.28 8.63 -3.36
C ASP A 130 4.88 9.21 -3.13
N PRO A 131 4.77 10.51 -2.78
CA PRO A 131 3.47 11.14 -2.53
C PRO A 131 2.56 11.21 -3.75
N TYR A 132 3.10 11.37 -4.97
CA TYR A 132 2.29 11.43 -6.20
C TYR A 132 1.73 10.05 -6.54
N LEU A 133 2.56 9.01 -6.55
CA LEU A 133 2.11 7.62 -6.78
C LEU A 133 1.05 7.23 -5.75
N THR A 134 1.31 7.48 -4.47
CA THR A 134 0.38 7.18 -3.37
C THR A 134 -0.95 7.93 -3.54
N SER A 135 -0.90 9.20 -3.97
CA SER A 135 -2.12 10.00 -4.24
C SER A 135 -2.94 9.39 -5.39
N ARG A 136 -2.30 9.07 -6.52
CA ARG A 136 -3.03 8.54 -7.70
C ARG A 136 -3.64 7.19 -7.42
N LEU A 137 -2.88 6.29 -6.80
CA LEU A 137 -3.35 4.95 -6.44
C LEU A 137 -4.42 5.00 -5.33
N GLY A 138 -4.22 5.84 -4.31
CA GLY A 138 -5.21 6.03 -3.25
C GLY A 138 -6.54 6.57 -3.78
N VAL A 139 -6.52 7.56 -4.67
CA VAL A 139 -7.72 8.09 -5.34
C VAL A 139 -8.42 7.01 -6.15
N ALA A 140 -7.66 6.20 -6.90
CA ALA A 140 -8.21 5.10 -7.70
C ALA A 140 -8.87 4.04 -6.81
N PHE A 141 -8.22 3.64 -5.72
CA PHE A 141 -8.75 2.68 -4.75
C PHE A 141 -10.06 3.19 -4.11
N VAL A 142 -10.08 4.42 -3.61
CA VAL A 142 -11.28 5.02 -3.00
C VAL A 142 -12.44 5.05 -4.00
N LYS A 143 -12.20 5.52 -5.23
CA LYS A 143 -13.24 5.56 -6.27
C LYS A 143 -13.75 4.18 -6.64
N GLY A 144 -12.90 3.16 -6.72
CA GLY A 144 -13.32 1.78 -6.95
C GLY A 144 -14.15 1.25 -5.79
N LEU A 145 -13.66 1.41 -4.56
CA LEU A 145 -14.35 0.90 -3.38
C LEU A 145 -15.70 1.59 -3.14
N GLN A 146 -15.78 2.91 -3.31
CA GLN A 146 -17.03 3.68 -3.13
C GLN A 146 -17.98 3.52 -4.30
N GLY A 147 -17.48 3.15 -5.49
CA GLY A 147 -18.27 2.94 -6.70
C GLY A 147 -18.77 4.23 -7.32
N ASP A 148 -19.30 4.12 -8.53
CA ASP A 148 -19.83 5.24 -9.34
C ASP A 148 -21.38 5.24 -9.38
N GLY A 149 -22.05 4.43 -8.54
CA GLY A 149 -23.53 4.27 -8.52
C GLY A 149 -24.26 5.39 -7.77
N ASP A 150 -25.60 5.30 -7.74
CA ASP A 150 -26.44 6.23 -7.00
C ASP A 150 -26.33 6.04 -5.48
N THR A 151 -25.94 4.85 -5.06
CA THR A 151 -25.64 4.49 -3.67
C THR A 151 -24.14 4.23 -3.54
N MET A 152 -23.53 4.61 -2.45
CA MET A 152 -22.13 4.28 -2.14
C MET A 152 -21.99 2.77 -1.98
N LYS A 153 -21.11 2.13 -2.78
CA LYS A 153 -20.96 0.67 -2.78
C LYS A 153 -20.34 0.16 -1.48
N ALA A 154 -19.28 0.82 -1.00
CA ALA A 154 -18.71 0.65 0.33
C ALA A 154 -18.06 1.96 0.76
N ALA A 155 -17.89 2.22 2.04
CA ALA A 155 -17.22 3.43 2.52
C ALA A 155 -15.71 3.17 2.69
N ALA A 156 -14.89 3.96 2.03
CA ALA A 156 -13.44 3.96 2.19
C ALA A 156 -13.02 4.84 3.37
N CYS A 157 -11.84 4.55 3.94
CA CYS A 157 -11.25 5.31 5.03
C CYS A 157 -9.75 5.53 4.79
N ALA A 158 -9.36 6.79 4.59
CA ALA A 158 -7.96 7.17 4.47
C ALA A 158 -7.26 7.04 5.83
N LYS A 159 -6.20 6.24 5.92
CA LYS A 159 -5.46 6.01 7.17
C LYS A 159 -3.96 6.03 6.94
N HIS A 160 -3.18 6.32 8.00
CA HIS A 160 -3.53 6.81 9.33
C HIS A 160 -3.16 8.30 9.38
N PHE A 161 -4.12 9.16 9.56
CA PHE A 161 -3.96 10.62 9.46
C PHE A 161 -3.28 11.21 10.71
N ALA A 162 -2.07 11.78 10.58
CA ALA A 162 -1.45 12.03 9.29
C ALA A 162 0.00 11.49 9.18
N VAL A 163 0.84 11.71 10.18
CA VAL A 163 2.29 11.45 10.14
C VAL A 163 2.59 10.17 10.90
N HIS A 164 2.49 9.02 10.22
CA HIS A 164 2.63 7.70 10.82
C HIS A 164 3.35 6.75 9.85
N SER A 165 4.53 6.25 10.25
CA SER A 165 5.31 5.25 9.51
C SER A 165 6.39 4.61 10.40
N GLY A 166 5.96 4.10 11.57
CA GLY A 166 6.84 3.47 12.59
C GLY A 166 7.58 4.49 13.47
N PRO A 167 8.29 4.04 14.48
CA PRO A 167 8.43 2.64 14.90
C PRO A 167 7.15 2.08 15.55
N GLU A 168 6.78 0.82 15.21
CA GLU A 168 5.57 0.18 15.74
C GLU A 168 5.62 0.01 17.26
N ALA A 169 6.77 -0.38 17.82
CA ALA A 169 6.95 -0.53 19.26
C ALA A 169 6.66 0.76 20.06
N LEU A 170 6.74 1.92 19.42
CA LEU A 170 6.53 3.23 20.05
C LEU A 170 5.21 3.87 19.67
N ARG A 171 4.39 3.28 18.79
CA ARG A 171 3.24 3.93 18.15
C ARG A 171 2.24 4.57 19.12
N HIS A 172 2.09 4.02 20.33
CA HIS A 172 1.18 4.50 21.36
C HIS A 172 1.67 5.72 22.14
N GLU A 173 2.98 6.01 22.14
CA GLU A 173 3.57 7.11 22.93
C GLU A 173 4.37 8.10 22.07
N PHE A 174 4.67 7.74 20.83
CA PHE A 174 5.55 8.51 19.94
C PHE A 174 4.99 9.89 19.60
N ASP A 175 5.88 10.84 19.35
CA ASP A 175 5.56 12.18 18.84
C ASP A 175 6.38 12.45 17.57
N ALA A 176 5.77 12.24 16.42
CA ALA A 176 6.38 12.48 15.12
C ALA A 176 6.63 13.98 14.93
N LYS A 177 7.89 14.37 14.82
CA LYS A 177 8.32 15.74 14.56
C LYS A 177 8.57 15.92 13.07
N ALA A 178 7.64 16.56 12.37
CA ALA A 178 7.76 16.91 10.98
C ALA A 178 7.84 18.44 10.81
N SER A 179 8.73 18.90 9.92
CA SER A 179 8.75 20.32 9.54
C SER A 179 7.46 20.68 8.79
N PRO A 180 7.04 21.94 8.76
CA PRO A 180 5.91 22.35 7.92
C PRO A 180 6.14 21.98 6.44
N LYS A 181 7.38 22.12 5.96
CA LYS A 181 7.77 21.70 4.62
C LYS A 181 7.50 20.20 4.39
N ASP A 182 8.07 19.32 5.22
CA ASP A 182 7.89 17.87 5.08
C ASP A 182 6.42 17.46 5.22
N LEU A 183 5.69 18.13 6.12
CA LEU A 183 4.26 17.87 6.32
C LEU A 183 3.47 18.09 5.03
N TYR A 184 3.62 19.26 4.38
CA TYR A 184 2.86 19.61 3.18
C TYR A 184 3.46 19.08 1.87
N GLU A 185 4.76 18.73 1.85
CA GLU A 185 5.43 18.21 0.66
C GLU A 185 5.39 16.68 0.56
N THR A 186 5.29 15.97 1.71
CA THR A 186 5.44 14.53 1.77
C THR A 186 4.27 13.81 2.46
N TYR A 187 3.90 14.22 3.70
CA TYR A 187 2.98 13.42 4.52
C TYR A 187 1.49 13.68 4.23
N LEU A 188 1.11 14.89 3.86
CA LEU A 188 -0.29 15.28 3.64
C LEU A 188 -0.82 15.09 2.20
N PRO A 189 -0.01 15.15 1.12
CA PRO A 189 -0.55 15.21 -0.25
C PRO A 189 -1.49 14.07 -0.62
N ALA A 190 -1.21 12.84 -0.19
CA ALA A 190 -2.08 11.71 -0.48
C ALA A 190 -3.45 11.84 0.20
N PHE A 191 -3.50 12.25 1.46
CA PHE A 191 -4.75 12.50 2.18
C PHE A 191 -5.55 13.64 1.54
N GLU A 192 -4.87 14.72 1.17
CA GLU A 192 -5.49 15.86 0.47
C GLU A 192 -6.14 15.42 -0.85
N ALA A 193 -5.44 14.61 -1.65
CA ALA A 193 -5.95 14.06 -2.90
C ALA A 193 -7.18 13.17 -2.67
N LEU A 194 -7.16 12.28 -1.67
CA LEU A 194 -8.31 11.43 -1.37
C LEU A 194 -9.55 12.23 -0.94
N VAL A 195 -9.36 13.32 -0.21
CA VAL A 195 -10.46 14.21 0.19
C VAL A 195 -11.00 15.00 -0.99
N LYS A 196 -10.11 15.66 -1.77
CA LYS A 196 -10.52 16.62 -2.79
C LYS A 196 -10.94 15.97 -4.12
N GLU A 197 -10.32 14.83 -4.49
CA GLU A 197 -10.50 14.22 -5.80
C GLU A 197 -11.35 12.93 -5.76
N ALA A 198 -11.40 12.25 -4.62
CA ALA A 198 -12.14 11.01 -4.45
C ALA A 198 -13.32 11.10 -3.46
N ASP A 199 -13.54 12.24 -2.80
CA ASP A 199 -14.58 12.47 -1.77
C ASP A 199 -14.62 11.28 -0.76
N VAL A 200 -13.44 10.90 -0.25
CA VAL A 200 -13.31 9.77 0.69
C VAL A 200 -14.25 9.93 1.88
N GLU A 201 -14.98 8.86 2.23
CA GLU A 201 -16.07 8.94 3.22
C GLU A 201 -15.56 9.01 4.66
N ALA A 202 -14.42 8.41 4.96
CA ALA A 202 -13.86 8.43 6.31
C ALA A 202 -12.37 8.76 6.31
N VAL A 203 -11.91 9.28 7.45
CA VAL A 203 -10.49 9.48 7.74
C VAL A 203 -10.22 8.93 9.13
N MET A 204 -9.17 8.11 9.28
CA MET A 204 -8.75 7.56 10.57
C MET A 204 -7.55 8.33 11.10
N GLY A 205 -7.67 8.91 12.30
CA GLY A 205 -6.54 9.53 13.01
C GLY A 205 -5.55 8.46 13.50
N ALA A 206 -4.25 8.75 13.38
CA ALA A 206 -3.19 7.84 13.80
C ALA A 206 -3.09 7.69 15.33
N TYR A 207 -2.37 6.66 15.79
CA TYR A 207 -2.08 6.42 17.20
C TYR A 207 -1.26 7.53 17.84
N ASN A 208 -0.16 7.92 17.17
CA ASN A 208 0.87 8.79 17.69
C ASN A 208 0.42 10.26 17.78
N ARG A 209 1.29 11.07 18.38
CA ARG A 209 1.22 12.52 18.26
C ARG A 209 1.95 13.00 17.00
N THR A 210 1.51 14.13 16.48
CA THR A 210 2.23 14.88 15.45
C THR A 210 2.49 16.28 15.98
N ASN A 211 3.76 16.66 16.05
CA ASN A 211 4.19 17.97 16.57
C ASN A 211 3.58 18.32 17.94
N GLY A 212 3.41 17.34 18.83
CA GLY A 212 2.90 17.48 20.18
C GLY A 212 1.40 17.22 20.34
N GLU A 213 0.59 17.26 19.28
CA GLU A 213 -0.83 17.01 19.32
C GLU A 213 -1.15 15.52 19.02
N PRO A 214 -1.95 14.82 19.87
CA PRO A 214 -2.47 13.49 19.51
C PRO A 214 -3.27 13.56 18.21
N CYS A 215 -2.98 12.72 17.23
CA CYS A 215 -3.62 12.80 15.91
C CYS A 215 -5.16 12.72 15.99
N CYS A 216 -5.71 11.85 16.85
CA CYS A 216 -7.16 11.74 17.06
C CYS A 216 -7.77 12.89 17.89
N GLY A 217 -6.97 13.80 18.43
CA GLY A 217 -7.38 14.97 19.22
C GLY A 217 -6.80 16.28 18.72
N SER A 218 -6.15 16.26 17.55
CA SER A 218 -5.48 17.43 16.97
C SER A 218 -6.48 18.36 16.31
N LYS A 219 -6.56 19.60 16.80
CA LYS A 219 -7.34 20.65 16.13
C LYS A 219 -6.67 21.06 14.83
N THR A 220 -5.35 21.15 14.82
CA THR A 220 -4.58 21.48 13.62
C THR A 220 -4.87 20.50 12.48
N LEU A 221 -4.78 19.18 12.75
CA LEU A 221 -4.99 18.17 11.71
C LEU A 221 -6.48 18.02 11.34
N LEU A 222 -7.35 17.76 12.34
CA LEU A 222 -8.72 17.32 12.08
C LEU A 222 -9.69 18.48 11.77
N LYS A 223 -9.44 19.67 12.36
CA LYS A 223 -10.30 20.83 12.12
C LYS A 223 -9.72 21.75 11.08
N ASP A 224 -8.56 22.33 11.34
CA ASP A 224 -8.03 23.41 10.50
C ASP A 224 -7.65 22.87 9.10
N ILE A 225 -6.84 21.81 9.01
CA ILE A 225 -6.40 21.23 7.73
C ILE A 225 -7.52 20.39 7.08
N LEU A 226 -8.00 19.35 7.78
CA LEU A 226 -8.91 18.37 7.15
C LEU A 226 -10.26 18.98 6.79
N ARG A 227 -10.89 19.73 7.72
CA ARG A 227 -12.25 20.24 7.51
C ARG A 227 -12.29 21.65 6.93
N ASP A 228 -11.50 22.56 7.48
CA ASP A 228 -11.60 23.98 7.09
C ASP A 228 -10.85 24.24 5.77
N ASP A 229 -9.62 23.74 5.59
CA ASP A 229 -8.84 23.95 4.37
C ASP A 229 -9.23 23.00 3.23
N TRP A 230 -9.44 21.70 3.52
CA TRP A 230 -9.75 20.71 2.47
C TRP A 230 -11.24 20.49 2.26
N GLY A 231 -12.10 20.92 3.19
CA GLY A 231 -13.54 20.82 3.07
C GLY A 231 -14.09 19.40 3.27
N PHE A 232 -13.40 18.54 4.02
CA PHE A 232 -13.83 17.18 4.32
C PHE A 232 -15.21 17.12 4.95
N LYS A 233 -16.11 16.30 4.36
CA LYS A 233 -17.53 16.22 4.74
C LYS A 233 -17.91 14.95 5.48
N GLY A 234 -17.09 13.90 5.39
CA GLY A 234 -17.35 12.61 5.99
C GLY A 234 -17.11 12.55 7.50
N HIS A 235 -16.94 11.36 8.05
CA HIS A 235 -16.67 11.17 9.48
C HIS A 235 -15.20 10.87 9.75
N VAL A 236 -14.76 11.21 10.97
CA VAL A 236 -13.43 10.87 11.49
C VAL A 236 -13.56 9.73 12.50
N VAL A 237 -12.77 8.68 12.32
CA VAL A 237 -12.64 7.58 13.27
C VAL A 237 -11.27 7.64 13.95
N SER A 238 -11.20 7.26 15.23
CA SER A 238 -9.92 7.04 15.90
C SER A 238 -9.34 5.69 15.49
N ASP A 239 -8.03 5.58 15.45
CA ASP A 239 -7.40 4.26 15.52
C ASP A 239 -7.77 3.56 16.83
N CYS A 240 -7.61 2.23 16.86
CA CYS A 240 -8.12 1.40 17.94
C CYS A 240 -7.40 1.69 19.26
N TRP A 241 -8.17 2.15 20.25
CA TRP A 241 -7.69 2.65 21.56
C TRP A 241 -6.86 3.92 21.55
N ALA A 242 -6.61 4.56 20.41
CA ALA A 242 -5.80 5.78 20.31
C ALA A 242 -6.28 6.93 21.21
N VAL A 243 -7.60 7.07 21.42
CA VAL A 243 -8.14 8.09 22.37
C VAL A 243 -7.80 7.78 23.82
N ARG A 244 -7.59 6.50 24.17
CA ARG A 244 -7.12 6.09 25.49
C ARG A 244 -5.67 6.53 25.72
N ASP A 245 -4.87 6.55 24.69
CA ASP A 245 -3.46 6.95 24.77
C ASP A 245 -3.29 8.40 25.25
N PHE A 246 -4.26 9.29 25.02
CA PHE A 246 -4.18 10.68 25.47
C PHE A 246 -3.88 10.80 26.97
N HIS A 247 -4.50 9.96 27.82
CA HIS A 247 -4.26 9.99 29.26
C HIS A 247 -3.31 8.90 29.76
N LEU A 248 -3.21 7.75 29.07
CA LEU A 248 -2.34 6.66 29.52
C LEU A 248 -0.90 6.80 29.03
N ASN A 249 -0.70 7.14 27.78
CA ASN A 249 0.60 7.11 27.11
C ASN A 249 1.11 8.51 26.78
N HIS A 250 0.32 9.35 26.11
CA HIS A 250 0.71 10.71 25.75
C HIS A 250 0.76 11.68 26.92
N LYS A 251 0.01 11.42 28.02
CA LYS A 251 -0.07 12.26 29.23
C LYS A 251 -0.51 13.70 28.96
N VAL A 252 -1.38 13.91 27.94
CA VAL A 252 -1.90 15.25 27.57
C VAL A 252 -3.27 15.55 28.17
N THR A 253 -3.94 14.56 28.77
CA THR A 253 -5.21 14.72 29.49
C THR A 253 -5.14 14.03 30.86
N GLU A 254 -5.97 14.46 31.81
CA GLU A 254 -5.98 13.93 33.18
C GLU A 254 -6.64 12.55 33.28
N GLY A 255 -7.59 12.27 32.36
CA GLY A 255 -8.32 11.01 32.38
C GLY A 255 -9.26 10.84 31.19
N PRO A 256 -10.07 9.74 31.18
CA PRO A 256 -10.86 9.38 30.01
C PRO A 256 -11.94 10.42 29.65
N LYS A 257 -12.48 11.19 30.59
CA LYS A 257 -13.48 12.23 30.29
C LYS A 257 -12.88 13.42 29.57
N GLU A 258 -11.70 13.82 29.97
CA GLU A 258 -10.93 14.89 29.36
C GLU A 258 -10.42 14.45 27.98
N SER A 259 -10.10 13.17 27.79
CA SER A 259 -9.78 12.57 26.48
C SER A 259 -10.97 12.57 25.53
N VAL A 260 -12.17 12.21 26.01
CA VAL A 260 -13.42 12.35 25.24
C VAL A 260 -13.64 13.79 24.78
N LYS A 261 -13.45 14.75 25.72
CA LYS A 261 -13.57 16.17 25.38
C LYS A 261 -12.61 16.58 24.27
N MET A 262 -11.33 16.25 24.41
CA MET A 262 -10.29 16.60 23.42
C MET A 262 -10.62 16.01 22.03
N ALA A 263 -11.00 14.73 21.95
CA ALA A 263 -11.33 14.07 20.71
C ALA A 263 -12.58 14.70 20.04
N LEU A 264 -13.68 14.91 20.77
CA LEU A 264 -14.90 15.50 20.22
C LEU A 264 -14.73 16.98 19.86
N ASP A 265 -13.93 17.75 20.61
CA ASP A 265 -13.59 19.14 20.29
C ASP A 265 -12.83 19.24 18.97
N ALA A 266 -11.91 18.29 18.70
CA ALA A 266 -11.16 18.22 17.47
C ALA A 266 -12.00 17.67 16.29
N GLY A 267 -13.10 16.97 16.56
CA GLY A 267 -13.99 16.42 15.53
C GLY A 267 -13.76 14.96 15.19
N CYS A 268 -13.19 14.18 16.11
CA CYS A 268 -13.16 12.71 16.03
C CYS A 268 -14.57 12.19 16.37
N ASP A 269 -15.27 11.66 15.37
CA ASP A 269 -16.69 11.34 15.47
C ASP A 269 -16.95 9.93 16.01
N LEU A 270 -16.09 8.97 15.68
CA LEU A 270 -16.21 7.56 16.01
C LEU A 270 -14.98 7.08 16.79
N ASN A 271 -15.19 6.37 17.88
CA ASN A 271 -14.10 5.77 18.66
C ASN A 271 -14.01 4.26 18.46
N CYS A 272 -12.89 3.78 17.93
CA CYS A 272 -12.47 2.39 18.08
C CYS A 272 -11.84 2.20 19.45
N GLY A 273 -12.46 1.41 20.30
CA GLY A 273 -12.05 1.17 21.69
C GLY A 273 -13.09 1.61 22.72
N CYS A 274 -12.67 1.79 23.98
CA CYS A 274 -13.59 1.94 25.10
C CYS A 274 -13.76 3.38 25.65
N THR A 275 -12.99 4.36 25.16
CA THR A 275 -12.94 5.70 25.80
C THR A 275 -14.26 6.44 25.66
N TYR A 276 -15.01 6.26 24.56
CA TYR A 276 -16.30 6.92 24.38
C TYR A 276 -17.44 6.35 25.28
N ALA A 277 -17.18 5.29 26.03
CA ALA A 277 -18.07 4.88 27.12
C ALA A 277 -18.20 5.97 28.21
N TYR A 278 -17.24 6.89 28.29
CA TYR A 278 -17.25 8.00 29.25
C TYR A 278 -17.98 9.28 28.74
N ILE A 279 -18.60 9.26 27.53
CA ILE A 279 -19.32 10.40 26.96
C ILE A 279 -20.39 10.96 27.93
N MET A 280 -21.26 10.10 28.48
CA MET A 280 -22.32 10.51 29.39
C MET A 280 -21.77 11.10 30.70
N ALA A 281 -20.63 10.57 31.19
CA ALA A 281 -19.96 11.12 32.35
C ALA A 281 -19.29 12.47 32.07
N ALA A 282 -18.74 12.66 30.86
CA ALA A 282 -18.18 13.94 30.42
C ALA A 282 -19.29 15.00 30.24
N LEU A 283 -20.43 14.62 29.63
CA LEU A 283 -21.60 15.47 29.47
C LEU A 283 -22.15 15.95 30.86
N LYS A 284 -22.33 15.02 31.80
CA LYS A 284 -22.78 15.34 33.16
C LYS A 284 -21.85 16.29 33.89
N LYS A 285 -20.53 16.25 33.60
CA LYS A 285 -19.55 17.21 34.15
C LYS A 285 -19.54 18.56 33.41
N GLY A 286 -20.28 18.71 32.33
CA GLY A 286 -20.24 19.90 31.48
C GLY A 286 -18.96 20.08 30.66
N LEU A 287 -18.20 18.98 30.46
CA LEU A 287 -16.96 19.00 29.64
C LEU A 287 -17.27 19.03 28.14
N ILE A 288 -18.41 18.46 27.75
CA ILE A 288 -18.91 18.37 26.36
C ILE A 288 -20.39 18.78 26.35
N THR A 289 -20.94 19.01 25.16
CA THR A 289 -22.34 19.35 24.94
C THR A 289 -23.09 18.28 24.17
N GLU A 290 -24.43 18.23 24.30
CA GLU A 290 -25.26 17.34 23.48
C GLU A 290 -25.12 17.65 21.98
N GLU A 291 -24.90 18.93 21.62
CA GLU A 291 -24.69 19.31 20.23
C GLU A 291 -23.45 18.64 19.60
N GLN A 292 -22.35 18.50 20.35
CA GLN A 292 -21.16 17.80 19.87
C GLN A 292 -21.46 16.33 19.61
N ILE A 293 -22.18 15.66 20.50
CA ILE A 293 -22.61 14.26 20.34
C ILE A 293 -23.53 14.12 19.12
N THR A 294 -24.53 15.02 19.01
CA THR A 294 -25.49 15.04 17.89
C THR A 294 -24.80 15.25 16.55
N ARG A 295 -23.86 16.20 16.47
CA ARG A 295 -23.07 16.46 15.25
C ARG A 295 -22.33 15.23 14.77
N SER A 296 -21.63 14.53 15.66
CA SER A 296 -20.89 13.30 15.31
C SER A 296 -21.84 12.18 14.90
N CYS A 297 -22.95 12.00 15.63
CA CYS A 297 -23.96 11.01 15.28
C CYS A 297 -24.57 11.28 13.90
N VAL A 298 -24.87 12.53 13.55
CA VAL A 298 -25.39 12.91 12.21
C VAL A 298 -24.40 12.55 11.12
N ARG A 299 -23.09 12.78 11.30
CA ARG A 299 -22.06 12.42 10.32
C ARG A 299 -22.03 10.89 10.08
N LEU A 300 -22.04 10.12 11.15
CA LEU A 300 -22.07 8.65 11.08
C LEU A 300 -23.33 8.13 10.39
N TYR A 301 -24.49 8.68 10.73
CA TYR A 301 -25.74 8.29 10.07
C TYR A 301 -25.83 8.75 8.62
N THR A 302 -25.18 9.85 8.25
CA THR A 302 -25.05 10.26 6.84
C THR A 302 -24.34 9.16 6.03
N THR A 303 -23.23 8.63 6.54
CA THR A 303 -22.54 7.47 5.92
C THR A 303 -23.47 6.27 5.77
N ARG A 304 -24.24 5.93 6.83
CA ARG A 304 -25.16 4.78 6.77
C ARG A 304 -26.28 4.97 5.74
N PHE A 305 -26.77 6.20 5.55
CA PHE A 305 -27.75 6.52 4.48
C PHE A 305 -27.11 6.46 3.10
N LEU A 306 -25.89 6.98 2.93
CA LEU A 306 -25.16 6.89 1.66
C LEU A 306 -24.92 5.44 1.23
N LEU A 307 -24.69 4.54 2.18
CA LEU A 307 -24.55 3.10 1.98
C LEU A 307 -25.90 2.39 1.69
N GLY A 308 -27.02 3.09 1.75
CA GLY A 308 -28.34 2.50 1.55
C GLY A 308 -28.81 1.56 2.66
N LEU A 309 -28.24 1.64 3.89
CA LEU A 309 -28.53 0.67 4.96
C LEU A 309 -29.96 0.77 5.52
N PHE A 310 -30.69 1.83 5.20
CA PHE A 310 -32.09 2.04 5.63
C PHE A 310 -33.11 1.99 4.50
N ASP A 311 -32.70 2.41 3.30
CA ASP A 311 -33.60 2.57 2.15
C ASP A 311 -33.39 1.46 1.07
N GLY A 312 -32.40 0.60 1.26
CA GLY A 312 -31.95 -0.37 0.25
C GLY A 312 -31.05 0.26 -0.82
N SER A 313 -30.50 -0.58 -1.69
CA SER A 313 -29.57 -0.17 -2.74
C SER A 313 -29.67 -1.08 -3.98
N GLU A 314 -29.15 -0.60 -5.11
CA GLU A 314 -28.96 -1.38 -6.33
C GLU A 314 -28.06 -2.62 -6.12
N TYR A 315 -27.26 -2.63 -5.07
CA TYR A 315 -26.32 -3.71 -4.73
C TYR A 315 -26.94 -4.84 -3.91
N ASP A 316 -28.18 -4.71 -3.44
CA ASP A 316 -28.83 -5.69 -2.55
C ASP A 316 -29.08 -7.05 -3.23
N SER A 317 -29.04 -7.09 -4.57
CA SER A 317 -29.20 -8.29 -5.38
C SER A 317 -27.89 -9.01 -5.71
N ILE A 318 -26.72 -8.50 -5.29
CA ILE A 318 -25.43 -9.15 -5.57
C ILE A 318 -25.42 -10.52 -4.87
N PRO A 319 -25.27 -11.62 -5.63
CA PRO A 319 -25.30 -12.96 -5.07
C PRO A 319 -23.99 -13.33 -4.38
N TYR A 320 -24.02 -14.26 -3.43
CA TYR A 320 -22.82 -14.68 -2.69
C TYR A 320 -21.77 -15.38 -3.58
N GLU A 321 -22.19 -15.94 -4.70
CA GLU A 321 -21.38 -16.66 -5.69
C GLU A 321 -20.32 -15.79 -6.37
N VAL A 322 -20.42 -14.47 -6.25
CA VAL A 322 -19.37 -13.55 -6.75
C VAL A 322 -18.09 -13.63 -5.90
N VAL A 323 -18.22 -14.03 -4.60
CA VAL A 323 -17.09 -14.11 -3.67
C VAL A 323 -16.08 -15.13 -4.18
N GLU A 324 -14.87 -14.65 -4.47
CA GLU A 324 -13.76 -15.45 -5.00
C GLU A 324 -14.11 -16.26 -6.28
N CYS A 325 -14.97 -15.70 -7.13
CA CYS A 325 -15.32 -16.33 -8.40
C CYS A 325 -14.10 -16.42 -9.34
N GLU A 326 -14.21 -17.22 -10.39
CA GLU A 326 -13.12 -17.43 -11.35
C GLU A 326 -12.61 -16.11 -11.97
N GLY A 327 -13.53 -15.17 -12.26
CA GLY A 327 -13.18 -13.85 -12.79
C GLY A 327 -12.31 -13.05 -11.81
N HIS A 328 -12.65 -13.05 -10.52
CA HIS A 328 -11.91 -12.34 -9.47
C HIS A 328 -10.53 -12.97 -9.25
N ARG A 329 -10.43 -14.30 -9.24
CA ARG A 329 -9.13 -15.00 -9.15
C ARG A 329 -8.23 -14.71 -10.35
N LYS A 330 -8.76 -14.67 -11.58
CA LYS A 330 -8.00 -14.27 -12.78
C LYS A 330 -7.49 -12.83 -12.67
N LEU A 331 -8.30 -11.92 -12.13
CA LEU A 331 -7.88 -10.56 -11.88
C LEU A 331 -6.73 -10.51 -10.86
N ALA A 332 -6.77 -11.35 -9.81
CA ALA A 332 -5.68 -11.47 -8.84
C ALA A 332 -4.38 -11.99 -9.47
N VAL A 333 -4.44 -13.00 -10.38
CA VAL A 333 -3.27 -13.44 -11.17
C VAL A 333 -2.70 -12.27 -11.98
N THR A 334 -3.56 -11.56 -12.73
CA THR A 334 -3.12 -10.41 -13.55
C THR A 334 -2.48 -9.31 -12.71
N ALA A 335 -3.02 -9.05 -11.51
CA ALA A 335 -2.44 -8.07 -10.59
C ALA A 335 -1.04 -8.50 -10.10
N ALA A 336 -0.87 -9.78 -9.76
CA ALA A 336 0.43 -10.34 -9.36
C ALA A 336 1.46 -10.29 -10.50
N GLU A 337 1.08 -10.68 -11.72
CA GLU A 337 1.94 -10.61 -12.91
C GLU A 337 2.44 -9.19 -13.17
N LYS A 338 1.56 -8.19 -13.02
CA LYS A 338 1.89 -6.76 -13.22
C LYS A 338 2.70 -6.17 -12.05
N GLY A 339 2.62 -6.75 -10.85
CA GLY A 339 3.27 -6.26 -9.64
C GLY A 339 4.67 -6.84 -9.39
N ILE A 340 4.96 -8.06 -9.87
CA ILE A 340 6.27 -8.70 -9.72
C ILE A 340 7.33 -7.92 -10.50
N VAL A 341 8.46 -7.61 -9.83
CA VAL A 341 9.53 -6.77 -10.38
C VAL A 341 10.75 -7.59 -10.70
N LEU A 342 11.22 -7.56 -11.94
CA LEU A 342 12.52 -8.12 -12.34
C LEU A 342 13.63 -7.11 -12.08
N LEU A 343 14.52 -7.41 -11.12
CA LEU A 343 15.60 -6.51 -10.70
C LEU A 343 16.91 -6.76 -11.45
N LYS A 344 17.17 -8.03 -11.79
CA LYS A 344 18.36 -8.46 -12.51
C LYS A 344 18.03 -9.64 -13.40
N ASN A 345 18.62 -9.68 -14.61
CA ASN A 345 18.58 -10.83 -15.50
C ASN A 345 19.84 -10.84 -16.39
N ASP A 346 20.68 -11.82 -16.26
CA ASP A 346 21.86 -11.99 -17.12
C ASP A 346 21.57 -12.83 -18.39
N GLY A 347 20.28 -13.00 -18.71
CA GLY A 347 19.80 -13.75 -19.87
C GLY A 347 19.33 -15.16 -19.55
N ILE A 348 19.22 -15.54 -18.28
CA ILE A 348 18.68 -16.84 -17.88
C ILE A 348 17.14 -16.90 -18.00
N LEU A 349 16.48 -15.77 -17.81
CA LEU A 349 15.02 -15.66 -17.95
C LEU A 349 14.65 -15.07 -19.31
N PRO A 350 13.55 -15.54 -19.93
CA PRO A 350 12.66 -16.62 -19.49
C PRO A 350 13.30 -18.01 -19.60
N LEU A 351 12.86 -18.94 -18.75
CA LEU A 351 13.36 -20.31 -18.69
C LEU A 351 12.94 -21.11 -19.94
N ASP A 352 13.90 -21.73 -20.60
CA ASP A 352 13.65 -22.64 -21.74
C ASP A 352 13.39 -24.06 -21.27
N LYS A 353 12.12 -24.48 -21.19
CA LYS A 353 11.70 -25.82 -20.78
C LYS A 353 12.35 -26.93 -21.60
N SER A 354 12.71 -26.68 -22.87
CA SER A 354 13.31 -27.71 -23.73
C SER A 354 14.71 -28.10 -23.28
N ARG A 355 15.39 -27.24 -22.53
CA ARG A 355 16.76 -27.42 -22.04
C ARG A 355 16.85 -27.84 -20.58
N ILE A 356 15.74 -27.74 -19.83
CA ILE A 356 15.72 -27.98 -18.40
C ILE A 356 15.04 -29.32 -18.10
N LYS A 357 15.77 -30.26 -17.49
CA LYS A 357 15.23 -31.55 -17.06
C LYS A 357 14.90 -31.62 -15.58
N THR A 358 15.57 -30.79 -14.78
CA THR A 358 15.38 -30.77 -13.32
C THR A 358 15.54 -29.35 -12.82
N ILE A 359 14.55 -28.84 -12.09
CA ILE A 359 14.57 -27.56 -11.39
C ILE A 359 14.67 -27.85 -9.89
N GLY A 360 15.57 -27.18 -9.18
CA GLY A 360 15.58 -27.12 -7.72
C GLY A 360 14.79 -25.91 -7.26
N VAL A 361 13.76 -26.12 -6.47
CA VAL A 361 13.02 -25.05 -5.78
C VAL A 361 13.44 -25.09 -4.31
N ILE A 362 14.10 -24.04 -3.84
CA ILE A 362 14.74 -24.03 -2.53
C ILE A 362 14.33 -22.75 -1.79
N GLY A 363 14.09 -22.84 -0.50
CA GLY A 363 13.89 -21.70 0.36
C GLY A 363 12.65 -21.78 1.25
N PRO A 364 12.64 -21.05 2.38
CA PRO A 364 11.56 -21.11 3.37
C PRO A 364 10.22 -20.60 2.82
N ASN A 365 10.26 -19.69 1.85
CA ASN A 365 9.05 -19.09 1.28
C ASN A 365 8.52 -19.86 0.05
N ALA A 366 9.27 -20.84 -0.46
CA ALA A 366 8.91 -21.54 -1.69
C ALA A 366 7.58 -22.31 -1.59
N ASN A 367 7.26 -22.89 -0.43
CA ASN A 367 6.02 -23.64 -0.19
C ASN A 367 5.21 -23.08 0.98
N SER A 368 5.29 -21.78 1.21
CA SER A 368 4.54 -21.08 2.26
C SER A 368 3.29 -20.42 1.69
N ARG A 369 2.11 -20.73 2.26
CA ARG A 369 0.87 -20.01 1.95
C ARG A 369 0.80 -18.65 2.66
N ARG A 370 1.46 -18.54 3.81
CA ARG A 370 1.47 -17.34 4.64
C ARG A 370 2.07 -16.15 3.89
N VAL A 371 3.21 -16.33 3.27
CA VAL A 371 3.93 -15.30 2.52
C VAL A 371 3.14 -14.75 1.33
N LEU A 372 2.11 -15.44 0.87
CA LEU A 372 1.29 -14.96 -0.24
C LEU A 372 0.42 -13.76 0.13
N SER A 373 0.07 -13.59 1.40
CA SER A 373 -1.00 -12.68 1.81
C SER A 373 -0.52 -11.37 2.46
N GLY A 374 0.42 -11.42 3.43
CA GLY A 374 0.70 -10.27 4.29
C GLY A 374 -0.46 -9.93 5.22
N ASN A 375 -0.53 -8.72 5.77
CA ASN A 375 -1.55 -8.32 6.74
C ASN A 375 -2.90 -7.97 6.09
N TYR A 376 -3.98 -8.04 6.87
CA TYR A 376 -5.36 -7.68 6.50
C TYR A 376 -5.94 -8.43 5.30
N HIS A 377 -5.85 -9.76 5.31
CA HIS A 377 -6.40 -10.62 4.26
C HIS A 377 -7.61 -11.43 4.70
N GLY A 378 -8.41 -11.89 3.75
CA GLY A 378 -9.39 -12.96 3.91
C GLY A 378 -8.74 -14.34 3.81
N THR A 379 -9.56 -15.37 3.69
CA THR A 379 -9.11 -16.74 3.46
C THR A 379 -9.47 -17.14 2.02
N SER A 380 -8.46 -17.39 1.19
CA SER A 380 -8.73 -17.93 -0.15
C SER A 380 -9.09 -19.41 -0.06
N SER A 381 -10.02 -19.85 -0.90
CA SER A 381 -10.32 -21.28 -1.08
C SER A 381 -9.25 -21.98 -1.92
N HIS A 382 -8.40 -21.21 -2.62
CA HIS A 382 -7.40 -21.71 -3.55
C HIS A 382 -6.09 -20.93 -3.42
N TYR A 383 -5.06 -21.56 -2.90
CA TYR A 383 -3.72 -21.00 -2.80
C TYR A 383 -2.77 -21.72 -3.76
N VAL A 384 -1.93 -20.97 -4.46
CA VAL A 384 -0.86 -21.49 -5.32
C VAL A 384 0.46 -20.93 -4.80
N THR A 385 1.25 -21.78 -4.14
CA THR A 385 2.61 -21.43 -3.69
C THR A 385 3.57 -21.35 -4.88
N VAL A 386 4.75 -20.80 -4.67
CA VAL A 386 5.80 -20.77 -5.72
C VAL A 386 6.13 -22.19 -6.19
N LEU A 387 6.22 -23.13 -5.25
CA LEU A 387 6.46 -24.55 -5.58
C LEU A 387 5.31 -25.12 -6.42
N ASP A 388 4.05 -24.90 -6.04
CA ASP A 388 2.88 -25.39 -6.79
C ASP A 388 2.85 -24.83 -8.22
N GLY A 389 3.09 -23.52 -8.37
CA GLY A 389 3.12 -22.85 -9.68
C GLY A 389 4.22 -23.42 -10.59
N ILE A 390 5.44 -23.56 -10.07
CA ILE A 390 6.56 -24.14 -10.82
C ILE A 390 6.29 -25.60 -11.17
N GLN A 391 5.75 -26.42 -10.25
CA GLN A 391 5.42 -27.82 -10.52
C GLN A 391 4.38 -27.96 -11.62
N LYS A 392 3.32 -27.15 -11.55
CA LYS A 392 2.24 -27.12 -12.57
C LYS A 392 2.81 -26.74 -13.94
N GLU A 393 3.66 -25.73 -14.00
CA GLU A 393 4.21 -25.23 -15.26
C GLU A 393 5.30 -26.15 -15.83
N ALA A 394 6.12 -26.76 -14.99
CA ALA A 394 7.14 -27.74 -15.38
C ALA A 394 6.53 -28.98 -16.04
N GLY A 395 5.33 -29.37 -15.61
CA GLY A 395 4.62 -30.53 -16.14
C GLY A 395 5.36 -31.85 -15.92
N GLU A 396 5.03 -32.88 -16.73
CA GLU A 396 5.62 -34.24 -16.60
C GLU A 396 7.04 -34.36 -17.19
N THR A 397 7.46 -33.37 -17.98
CA THR A 397 8.74 -33.45 -18.72
C THR A 397 9.92 -32.89 -17.91
N CYS A 398 9.68 -32.12 -16.87
CA CYS A 398 10.69 -31.52 -16.03
C CYS A 398 10.48 -31.91 -14.56
N ARG A 399 11.49 -32.52 -13.97
CA ARG A 399 11.47 -32.89 -12.55
C ARG A 399 11.66 -31.66 -11.68
N VAL A 400 10.82 -31.49 -10.64
CA VAL A 400 11.00 -30.45 -9.63
C VAL A 400 11.45 -31.09 -8.32
N LEU A 401 12.63 -30.69 -7.83
CA LEU A 401 13.13 -31.05 -6.50
C LEU A 401 12.88 -29.90 -5.55
N TYR A 402 12.51 -30.18 -4.32
CA TYR A 402 12.23 -29.19 -3.31
C TYR A 402 13.10 -29.40 -2.06
N SER A 403 13.51 -28.28 -1.45
CA SER A 403 14.08 -28.23 -0.11
C SER A 403 13.69 -26.91 0.56
N GLU A 404 13.24 -26.95 1.80
CA GLU A 404 13.00 -25.74 2.59
C GLU A 404 14.29 -24.95 2.84
N GLY A 405 15.43 -25.63 2.94
CA GLY A 405 16.77 -25.06 3.04
C GLY A 405 17.12 -24.45 4.39
N CYS A 406 16.24 -23.70 4.99
CA CYS A 406 16.34 -23.16 6.35
C CYS A 406 14.96 -22.78 6.88
N HIS A 407 14.86 -22.48 8.16
CA HIS A 407 13.68 -21.81 8.73
C HIS A 407 13.61 -20.35 8.28
N LEU A 408 12.42 -19.72 8.35
CA LEU A 408 12.23 -18.33 7.93
C LEU A 408 13.20 -17.36 8.66
N TYR A 409 13.36 -17.51 9.98
CA TYR A 409 14.23 -16.64 10.78
C TYR A 409 15.01 -17.32 11.92
N LYS A 410 14.70 -18.59 12.25
CA LYS A 410 15.40 -19.32 13.30
C LYS A 410 16.64 -20.00 12.74
N ASP A 411 17.56 -20.36 13.63
CA ASP A 411 18.81 -21.04 13.30
C ASP A 411 18.61 -22.51 12.86
N LYS A 412 17.42 -23.08 13.03
CA LYS A 412 17.07 -24.47 12.67
C LYS A 412 15.57 -24.62 12.42
N THR A 413 15.22 -25.61 11.60
CA THR A 413 13.85 -25.98 11.30
C THR A 413 13.30 -26.99 12.31
N GLU A 414 14.05 -28.06 12.59
CA GLU A 414 13.63 -29.09 13.53
C GLU A 414 14.09 -28.77 14.97
N PRO A 415 13.21 -28.78 15.97
CA PRO A 415 13.56 -28.38 17.33
C PRO A 415 14.74 -29.15 17.97
N LEU A 416 14.91 -30.42 17.61
CA LEU A 416 15.97 -31.30 18.14
C LEU A 416 17.21 -31.37 17.26
N ALA A 417 17.24 -30.71 16.11
CA ALA A 417 18.36 -30.68 15.21
C ALA A 417 19.45 -29.70 15.66
N TRP A 418 20.60 -29.79 15.06
CA TRP A 418 21.65 -28.78 15.16
C TRP A 418 21.28 -27.54 14.32
N PRO A 419 21.91 -26.38 14.59
CA PRO A 419 21.77 -25.22 13.73
C PRO A 419 22.08 -25.55 12.25
N ASP A 420 21.40 -24.83 11.33
CA ASP A 420 21.58 -24.98 9.89
C ASP A 420 21.21 -26.39 9.35
N ASP A 421 20.26 -27.06 9.98
CA ASP A 421 19.88 -28.47 9.78
C ASP A 421 19.44 -28.84 8.35
N ARG A 422 18.99 -27.86 7.53
CA ARG A 422 18.52 -28.08 6.15
C ARG A 422 19.51 -27.63 5.05
N ILE A 423 20.61 -26.98 5.41
CA ILE A 423 21.57 -26.45 4.41
C ILE A 423 22.17 -27.54 3.54
N SER A 424 22.52 -28.71 4.11
CA SER A 424 23.06 -29.84 3.33
C SER A 424 22.06 -30.41 2.32
N GLU A 425 20.78 -30.46 2.69
CA GLU A 425 19.67 -30.85 1.84
C GLU A 425 19.50 -29.88 0.66
N ALA A 426 19.58 -28.58 0.91
CA ALA A 426 19.54 -27.54 -0.11
C ALA A 426 20.71 -27.68 -1.11
N ILE A 427 21.92 -27.88 -0.61
CA ILE A 427 23.12 -28.10 -1.46
C ILE A 427 22.96 -29.34 -2.35
N ILE A 428 22.44 -30.45 -1.80
CA ILE A 428 22.20 -31.69 -2.56
C ILE A 428 21.13 -31.41 -3.64
N THR A 429 20.05 -30.76 -3.29
CA THR A 429 18.98 -30.37 -4.23
C THR A 429 19.54 -29.49 -5.35
N ALA A 430 20.34 -28.48 -5.03
CA ALA A 430 20.99 -27.63 -6.03
C ALA A 430 21.92 -28.41 -6.96
N LYS A 431 22.82 -29.26 -6.43
CA LYS A 431 23.77 -30.03 -7.21
C LYS A 431 23.11 -31.00 -8.19
N HIS A 432 21.93 -31.53 -7.85
CA HIS A 432 21.17 -32.47 -8.68
C HIS A 432 20.15 -31.76 -9.61
N SER A 433 20.18 -30.44 -9.70
CA SER A 433 19.34 -29.64 -10.58
C SER A 433 20.12 -29.05 -11.75
N ASN A 434 19.43 -28.68 -12.84
CA ASN A 434 20.01 -27.89 -13.93
C ASN A 434 20.12 -26.43 -13.57
N LEU A 435 19.13 -25.92 -12.83
CA LEU A 435 19.08 -24.57 -12.25
C LEU A 435 18.31 -24.61 -10.93
N VAL A 436 18.45 -23.56 -10.15
CA VAL A 436 17.76 -23.38 -8.88
C VAL A 436 16.89 -22.12 -8.94
N VAL A 437 15.66 -22.22 -8.46
CA VAL A 437 14.83 -21.08 -8.05
C VAL A 437 14.91 -21.03 -6.52
N LEU A 438 15.60 -20.01 -6.02
CA LEU A 438 15.85 -19.79 -4.60
C LEU A 438 14.88 -18.73 -4.08
N VAL A 439 13.96 -19.13 -3.19
CA VAL A 439 12.86 -18.30 -2.71
C VAL A 439 13.09 -17.90 -1.25
N LEU A 440 13.44 -16.65 -1.05
CA LEU A 440 13.81 -16.06 0.23
C LEU A 440 12.86 -14.91 0.60
N GLY A 441 12.95 -14.42 1.82
CA GLY A 441 12.23 -13.23 2.24
C GLY A 441 11.62 -13.34 3.63
N LEU A 442 10.51 -12.68 3.81
CA LEU A 442 9.82 -12.52 5.10
C LEU A 442 8.37 -12.98 5.00
N ASP A 443 7.62 -12.83 6.06
CA ASP A 443 6.16 -12.84 6.09
C ASP A 443 5.67 -11.90 7.21
N GLU A 444 4.38 -11.76 7.42
CA GLU A 444 3.80 -10.83 8.38
C GLU A 444 4.17 -11.15 9.85
N THR A 445 4.79 -12.31 10.13
CA THR A 445 5.30 -12.63 11.47
C THR A 445 6.69 -12.03 11.74
N VAL A 446 7.35 -11.51 10.71
CA VAL A 446 8.68 -10.89 10.81
C VAL A 446 8.61 -9.41 10.48
N GLU A 447 7.80 -9.03 9.47
CA GLU A 447 7.46 -7.63 9.22
C GLU A 447 5.94 -7.49 9.18
N GLY A 448 5.36 -6.77 10.14
CA GLY A 448 3.91 -6.68 10.29
C GLY A 448 3.49 -5.63 11.28
N GLU A 449 2.25 -5.76 11.73
CA GLU A 449 1.67 -4.89 12.74
C GLU A 449 1.82 -5.51 14.13
N GLU A 450 2.09 -4.70 15.16
CA GLU A 450 1.87 -5.11 16.54
C GLU A 450 0.35 -5.32 16.75
N PRO A 451 -0.14 -6.42 17.29
CA PRO A 451 0.52 -7.59 17.88
C PRO A 451 0.51 -8.83 16.96
N ASP A 452 0.47 -8.69 15.67
CA ASP A 452 0.35 -9.80 14.72
C ASP A 452 1.70 -10.53 14.49
N GLU A 453 2.82 -9.90 14.89
CA GLU A 453 4.16 -10.45 14.73
C GLU A 453 4.39 -11.72 15.55
N GLY A 454 5.10 -12.67 14.96
CA GLY A 454 5.44 -13.95 15.59
C GLY A 454 6.84 -14.02 16.19
N ASN A 455 7.74 -13.11 15.78
CA ASN A 455 9.12 -13.08 16.27
C ASN A 455 9.31 -12.23 17.52
N ALA A 456 8.36 -11.33 17.80
CA ALA A 456 8.33 -10.46 19.00
C ALA A 456 9.59 -9.61 19.25
N GLY A 457 10.43 -9.42 18.23
CA GLY A 457 11.68 -8.68 18.40
C GLY A 457 11.45 -7.18 18.53
N GLN A 458 10.77 -6.56 17.56
CA GLN A 458 10.61 -5.11 17.41
C GLN A 458 9.14 -4.72 17.12
N ALA A 459 8.19 -5.45 17.66
CA ALA A 459 6.76 -5.23 17.46
C ALA A 459 6.34 -5.19 15.97
N GLY A 460 6.99 -6.01 15.14
CA GLY A 460 6.74 -6.12 13.70
C GLY A 460 7.72 -5.34 12.82
N ASP A 461 8.49 -4.39 13.36
CA ASP A 461 9.53 -3.67 12.62
C ASP A 461 10.80 -4.51 12.45
N LYS A 462 11.58 -4.21 11.42
CA LYS A 462 12.91 -4.79 11.19
C LYS A 462 14.00 -3.94 11.85
N GLU A 463 15.04 -4.59 12.35
CA GLU A 463 16.23 -3.89 12.87
C GLU A 463 17.17 -3.45 11.74
N SER A 464 17.27 -4.26 10.69
CA SER A 464 18.15 -4.04 9.55
C SER A 464 17.46 -4.42 8.23
N LEU A 465 18.12 -4.09 7.11
CA LEU A 465 17.69 -4.50 5.78
C LEU A 465 18.17 -5.91 5.40
N GLU A 466 18.96 -6.54 6.24
CA GLU A 466 19.51 -7.86 5.96
C GLU A 466 18.43 -8.95 6.05
N LEU A 467 18.57 -9.95 5.20
CA LEU A 467 17.81 -11.20 5.38
C LEU A 467 18.19 -11.85 6.72
N PRO A 468 17.29 -12.61 7.36
CA PRO A 468 17.62 -13.40 8.53
C PRO A 468 18.89 -14.27 8.29
N LEU A 469 19.76 -14.38 9.31
CA LEU A 469 21.08 -15.01 9.18
C LEU A 469 21.03 -16.42 8.56
N CYS A 470 20.00 -17.21 8.89
CA CYS A 470 19.81 -18.56 8.30
C CYS A 470 19.59 -18.48 6.79
N GLN A 471 18.90 -17.45 6.30
CA GLN A 471 18.65 -17.24 4.88
C GLN A 471 19.91 -16.67 4.17
N GLN A 472 20.70 -15.84 4.82
CA GLN A 472 22.00 -15.39 4.28
C GLN A 472 22.93 -16.60 4.04
N LYS A 473 23.05 -17.50 5.03
CA LYS A 473 23.81 -18.76 4.88
C LYS A 473 23.28 -19.65 3.77
N LEU A 474 21.96 -19.75 3.63
CA LEU A 474 21.32 -20.53 2.56
C LEU A 474 21.65 -19.93 1.19
N LEU A 475 21.55 -18.61 1.03
CA LEU A 475 21.87 -17.90 -0.21
C LEU A 475 23.34 -18.17 -0.62
N GLU A 476 24.29 -18.01 0.30
CA GLU A 476 25.71 -18.32 0.04
C GLU A 476 25.93 -19.77 -0.36
N ALA A 477 25.34 -20.72 0.36
CA ALA A 477 25.51 -22.15 0.10
C ALA A 477 24.95 -22.54 -1.26
N VAL A 478 23.79 -22.01 -1.67
CA VAL A 478 23.16 -22.31 -2.96
C VAL A 478 23.89 -21.60 -4.10
N ALA A 479 24.26 -20.33 -3.96
CA ALA A 479 25.00 -19.59 -4.98
C ALA A 479 26.37 -20.23 -5.31
N THR A 480 27.02 -20.86 -4.32
CA THR A 480 28.31 -21.55 -4.50
C THR A 480 28.19 -23.02 -4.94
N ALA A 481 26.98 -23.56 -5.08
CA ALA A 481 26.75 -24.94 -5.49
C ALA A 481 27.10 -25.25 -6.97
N GLY A 482 27.47 -24.23 -7.75
CA GLY A 482 27.93 -24.35 -9.15
C GLY A 482 26.80 -24.56 -10.16
N LYS A 483 25.61 -24.07 -9.86
CA LYS A 483 24.43 -24.06 -10.74
C LYS A 483 23.92 -22.65 -10.96
N PRO A 484 23.27 -22.39 -12.11
CA PRO A 484 22.55 -21.13 -12.27
C PRO A 484 21.45 -20.96 -11.21
N VAL A 485 21.34 -19.75 -10.64
CA VAL A 485 20.39 -19.45 -9.58
C VAL A 485 19.52 -18.26 -9.99
N VAL A 486 18.21 -18.42 -9.87
CA VAL A 486 17.21 -17.35 -9.93
C VAL A 486 16.76 -17.12 -8.50
N THR A 487 17.05 -15.94 -7.95
CA THR A 487 16.60 -15.54 -6.62
C THR A 487 15.26 -14.85 -6.72
N VAL A 488 14.30 -15.29 -5.94
CA VAL A 488 12.98 -14.66 -5.76
C VAL A 488 12.91 -14.18 -4.33
N LEU A 489 12.83 -12.87 -4.15
CA LEU A 489 12.55 -12.26 -2.86
C LEU A 489 11.03 -12.14 -2.68
N MET A 490 10.54 -12.55 -1.54
CA MET A 490 9.14 -12.35 -1.12
C MET A 490 9.17 -11.56 0.19
N SER A 491 9.02 -10.25 0.09
CA SER A 491 9.03 -9.35 1.25
C SER A 491 8.11 -8.16 1.02
N GLY A 492 7.65 -7.52 2.07
CA GLY A 492 6.81 -6.32 1.96
C GLY A 492 7.61 -5.03 1.87
N SER A 493 8.95 -5.09 1.85
CA SER A 493 9.84 -3.95 1.98
C SER A 493 11.18 -4.19 1.30
N ALA A 494 11.95 -3.11 1.13
CA ALA A 494 13.32 -3.21 0.62
C ALA A 494 14.22 -4.00 1.57
N MET A 495 15.00 -4.93 0.99
CA MET A 495 16.00 -5.76 1.67
C MET A 495 17.38 -5.55 1.07
N ASP A 496 18.42 -5.95 1.80
CA ASP A 496 19.78 -6.01 1.26
C ASP A 496 19.94 -7.17 0.28
N LEU A 497 20.00 -6.85 -0.99
CA LEU A 497 20.17 -7.82 -2.08
C LEU A 497 21.57 -7.78 -2.72
N ARG A 498 22.55 -7.12 -2.10
CA ARG A 498 23.91 -7.00 -2.66
C ARG A 498 24.53 -8.35 -3.02
N TYR A 499 24.39 -9.33 -2.13
CA TYR A 499 24.95 -10.67 -2.39
C TYR A 499 24.22 -11.37 -3.55
N ALA A 500 22.90 -11.32 -3.58
CA ALA A 500 22.11 -11.90 -4.66
C ALA A 500 22.40 -11.21 -6.02
N ASP A 501 22.49 -9.87 -6.03
CA ASP A 501 22.86 -9.09 -7.24
C ASP A 501 24.21 -9.53 -7.82
N GLN A 502 25.19 -9.81 -6.97
CA GLN A 502 26.54 -10.18 -7.41
C GLN A 502 26.70 -11.65 -7.78
N HIS A 503 25.97 -12.57 -7.13
CA HIS A 503 26.28 -14.00 -7.18
C HIS A 503 25.18 -14.88 -7.78
N THR A 504 24.01 -14.33 -8.13
CA THR A 504 22.93 -15.06 -8.79
C THR A 504 22.63 -14.52 -10.18
N ASN A 505 21.98 -15.33 -11.04
CA ASN A 505 21.81 -15.02 -12.46
C ASN A 505 20.61 -14.10 -12.73
N ALA A 506 19.57 -14.20 -11.90
CA ALA A 506 18.43 -13.30 -11.93
C ALA A 506 17.92 -13.03 -10.52
N VAL A 507 17.31 -11.87 -10.30
CA VAL A 507 16.71 -11.46 -9.04
C VAL A 507 15.34 -10.87 -9.35
N LEU A 508 14.31 -11.38 -8.68
CA LEU A 508 12.94 -10.85 -8.74
C LEU A 508 12.48 -10.46 -7.34
N GLU A 509 11.72 -9.39 -7.26
CA GLU A 509 10.92 -9.04 -6.08
C GLU A 509 9.46 -9.39 -6.37
N ALA A 510 8.91 -10.34 -5.61
CA ALA A 510 7.54 -10.80 -5.77
C ALA A 510 6.59 -10.24 -4.71
N TRP A 511 7.09 -9.51 -3.73
CA TRP A 511 6.30 -8.94 -2.63
C TRP A 511 5.51 -10.02 -1.86
N TYR A 512 4.30 -9.71 -1.45
CA TYR A 512 3.25 -10.64 -1.02
C TYR A 512 2.21 -10.71 -2.14
N PRO A 513 2.31 -11.69 -3.05
CA PRO A 513 1.70 -11.63 -4.38
C PRO A 513 0.24 -12.09 -4.45
N GLY A 514 -0.42 -12.30 -3.31
CA GLY A 514 -1.79 -12.80 -3.26
C GLY A 514 -1.90 -14.31 -3.41
N ALA A 515 -3.10 -14.83 -3.23
CA ALA A 515 -3.35 -16.29 -3.18
C ALA A 515 -2.88 -17.05 -4.44
N GLU A 516 -2.92 -16.40 -5.60
CA GLU A 516 -2.52 -16.95 -6.90
C GLU A 516 -1.06 -16.60 -7.28
N GLY A 517 -0.27 -16.08 -6.36
CA GLY A 517 1.08 -15.58 -6.61
C GLY A 517 2.03 -16.57 -7.26
N GLY A 518 1.91 -17.86 -6.92
CA GLY A 518 2.72 -18.91 -7.55
C GLY A 518 2.39 -19.10 -9.04
N THR A 519 1.13 -18.93 -9.45
CA THR A 519 0.73 -18.95 -10.87
C THR A 519 1.41 -17.80 -11.61
N ALA A 520 1.27 -16.58 -11.12
CA ALA A 520 1.85 -15.39 -11.74
C ALA A 520 3.38 -15.46 -11.86
N LEU A 521 4.05 -15.88 -10.78
CA LEU A 521 5.50 -16.03 -10.79
C LEU A 521 5.96 -17.11 -11.79
N ALA A 522 5.27 -18.26 -11.87
CA ALA A 522 5.58 -19.29 -12.83
C ALA A 522 5.38 -18.80 -14.28
N ASP A 523 4.30 -18.07 -14.56
CA ASP A 523 4.03 -17.49 -15.88
C ASP A 523 5.15 -16.54 -16.32
N ILE A 524 5.68 -15.74 -15.39
CA ILE A 524 6.85 -14.88 -15.62
C ILE A 524 8.12 -15.73 -15.84
N LEU A 525 8.45 -16.63 -14.92
CA LEU A 525 9.67 -17.44 -15.00
C LEU A 525 9.78 -18.19 -16.33
N PHE A 526 8.67 -18.73 -16.83
CA PHE A 526 8.63 -19.51 -18.08
C PHE A 526 8.27 -18.68 -19.32
N GLY A 527 8.16 -17.35 -19.20
CA GLY A 527 8.01 -16.44 -20.32
C GLY A 527 6.64 -16.42 -20.99
N LYS A 528 5.59 -16.85 -20.30
CA LYS A 528 4.21 -16.66 -20.78
C LYS A 528 3.78 -15.19 -20.69
N VAL A 529 4.30 -14.50 -19.66
CA VAL A 529 4.10 -13.08 -19.44
C VAL A 529 5.46 -12.43 -19.19
N SER A 530 5.68 -11.25 -19.79
CA SER A 530 6.84 -10.44 -19.48
C SER A 530 6.66 -9.73 -18.13
N PRO A 531 7.62 -9.76 -17.20
CA PRO A 531 7.56 -8.96 -16.00
C PRO A 531 7.48 -7.49 -16.35
N SER A 532 6.72 -6.71 -15.58
CA SER A 532 6.52 -5.28 -15.87
C SER A 532 6.27 -4.43 -14.63
N GLY A 533 6.46 -5.00 -13.45
CA GLY A 533 6.40 -4.29 -12.19
C GLY A 533 7.55 -3.28 -12.05
N LYS A 534 7.30 -2.22 -11.29
CA LYS A 534 8.26 -1.16 -10.96
C LYS A 534 8.33 -0.99 -9.45
N LEU A 535 9.52 -0.73 -8.91
CA LEU A 535 9.72 -0.54 -7.47
C LEU A 535 8.98 0.71 -6.97
N PRO A 536 8.00 0.59 -6.06
CA PRO A 536 7.35 1.74 -5.44
C PRO A 536 8.15 2.28 -4.24
N VAL A 537 9.30 1.68 -3.93
CA VAL A 537 10.25 2.06 -2.88
C VAL A 537 11.67 1.89 -3.37
N THR A 538 12.58 2.66 -2.77
CA THR A 538 14.02 2.58 -3.00
C THR A 538 14.61 1.37 -2.26
N PHE A 539 15.40 0.54 -2.92
CA PHE A 539 16.25 -0.48 -2.31
C PHE A 539 17.62 0.12 -2.01
N TYR A 540 17.92 0.30 -0.75
CA TYR A 540 19.19 0.86 -0.27
C TYR A 540 20.31 -0.18 -0.34
N TYR A 541 21.57 0.25 -0.35
CA TYR A 541 22.71 -0.66 -0.24
C TYR A 541 22.86 -1.23 1.15
N ASP A 542 22.65 -0.41 2.19
CA ASP A 542 22.94 -0.78 3.55
C ASP A 542 21.98 -0.11 4.54
N THR A 543 21.80 -0.73 5.69
CA THR A 543 21.06 -0.13 6.82
C THR A 543 21.69 1.17 7.29
N ASP A 544 23.02 1.28 7.23
CA ASP A 544 23.77 2.49 7.60
C ASP A 544 23.54 3.68 6.65
N ASP A 545 22.85 3.47 5.53
CA ASP A 545 22.43 4.54 4.63
C ASP A 545 21.16 5.25 5.11
N LEU A 546 20.45 4.66 6.08
CA LEU A 546 19.21 5.18 6.61
C LEU A 546 19.46 6.12 7.81
N PRO A 547 18.73 7.25 7.89
CA PRO A 547 18.66 8.05 9.11
C PRO A 547 18.08 7.27 10.30
N GLU A 548 18.19 7.85 11.51
CA GLU A 548 17.53 7.29 12.69
C GLU A 548 16.03 7.06 12.45
N PHE A 549 15.51 5.89 12.83
CA PHE A 549 14.15 5.50 12.54
C PHE A 549 13.10 6.45 13.13
N THR A 550 13.38 7.05 14.28
CA THR A 550 12.54 8.05 14.96
C THR A 550 12.61 9.45 14.36
N ASP A 551 13.54 9.70 13.43
CA ASP A 551 13.65 10.97 12.72
C ASP A 551 12.65 11.04 11.57
N TYR A 552 11.70 11.96 11.63
CA TYR A 552 10.65 12.17 10.65
C TYR A 552 10.92 13.29 9.64
N PHE A 553 12.10 13.92 9.73
CA PHE A 553 12.59 14.80 8.66
C PHE A 553 12.96 13.97 7.42
N MET A 554 12.68 14.52 6.25
CA MET A 554 12.85 13.76 4.99
C MET A 554 14.27 13.80 4.44
N GLU A 555 15.20 14.52 5.06
CA GLU A 555 16.59 14.57 4.61
C GLU A 555 17.21 13.17 4.56
N ASN A 556 17.84 12.84 3.44
CA ASN A 556 18.46 11.53 3.11
C ASN A 556 17.48 10.34 3.06
N ARG A 557 16.18 10.57 3.02
CA ARG A 557 15.16 9.52 2.86
C ARG A 557 14.60 9.53 1.46
N THR A 558 14.17 8.39 1.00
CA THR A 558 13.52 8.17 -0.29
C THR A 558 14.34 8.69 -1.49
N TYR A 559 13.96 8.33 -2.69
CA TYR A 559 14.66 8.80 -3.90
C TYR A 559 14.65 10.34 -4.05
N ARG A 560 13.68 11.02 -3.44
CA ARG A 560 13.52 12.49 -3.56
C ARG A 560 14.65 13.26 -2.87
N TYR A 561 15.17 12.74 -1.74
CA TYR A 561 16.11 13.46 -0.86
C TYR A 561 17.43 12.75 -0.58
N MET A 562 17.53 11.46 -0.92
CA MET A 562 18.75 10.69 -0.66
C MET A 562 19.97 11.28 -1.40
N LYS A 563 21.13 11.21 -0.73
CA LYS A 563 22.42 11.67 -1.27
C LYS A 563 23.23 10.53 -1.87
N LYS A 564 23.09 9.33 -1.32
CA LYS A 564 23.77 8.13 -1.78
C LYS A 564 23.00 7.51 -2.96
N GLU A 565 23.69 6.68 -3.71
CA GLU A 565 23.10 5.89 -4.78
C GLU A 565 22.31 4.71 -4.18
N ALA A 566 21.19 4.34 -4.79
CA ALA A 566 20.42 3.14 -4.42
C ALA A 566 21.02 1.86 -5.02
N LEU A 567 20.81 0.71 -4.40
CA LEU A 567 21.07 -0.59 -5.00
C LEU A 567 20.13 -0.81 -6.20
N TYR A 568 18.82 -0.63 -5.97
CA TYR A 568 17.81 -0.54 -7.02
C TYR A 568 16.93 0.71 -6.78
N PRO A 569 16.88 1.60 -7.77
CA PRO A 569 16.17 2.87 -7.64
C PRO A 569 14.64 2.72 -7.59
N PHE A 570 13.93 3.66 -6.94
CA PHE A 570 12.49 3.82 -7.10
C PHE A 570 12.12 3.88 -8.60
N GLY A 571 11.01 3.25 -8.98
CA GLY A 571 10.54 3.20 -10.38
C GLY A 571 11.29 2.21 -11.26
N PHE A 572 12.35 1.54 -10.77
CA PHE A 572 13.11 0.57 -11.55
C PHE A 572 12.41 -0.78 -11.64
N GLY A 573 12.57 -1.45 -12.77
CA GLY A 573 12.15 -2.82 -13.07
C GLY A 573 12.42 -3.13 -14.54
N LEU A 574 12.97 -4.33 -14.80
CA LEU A 574 13.26 -4.85 -16.13
C LEU A 574 12.05 -5.56 -16.72
N THR A 575 12.03 -5.66 -18.05
CA THR A 575 11.08 -6.46 -18.82
C THR A 575 11.82 -7.44 -19.73
N TYR A 576 11.12 -8.36 -20.38
CA TYR A 576 11.70 -9.20 -21.43
C TYR A 576 11.76 -8.45 -22.78
N GLY A 577 11.07 -7.32 -22.92
CA GLY A 577 11.24 -6.36 -23.99
C GLY A 577 12.39 -5.39 -23.73
N ASP A 578 12.45 -4.33 -24.52
CA ASP A 578 13.37 -3.19 -24.35
C ASP A 578 12.62 -1.90 -24.70
N VAL A 579 11.83 -1.41 -23.74
CA VAL A 579 10.98 -0.23 -23.93
C VAL A 579 11.71 1.03 -23.48
N PHE A 580 11.61 2.07 -24.29
CA PHE A 580 12.17 3.39 -23.97
C PHE A 580 11.41 4.51 -24.64
N ALA A 581 11.55 5.72 -24.13
CA ALA A 581 11.06 6.93 -24.76
C ALA A 581 11.99 7.33 -25.90
N GLU A 582 11.49 7.29 -27.13
CA GLU A 582 12.24 7.63 -28.35
C GLU A 582 12.22 9.14 -28.64
N ALA A 583 11.07 9.79 -28.42
CA ALA A 583 10.88 11.22 -28.64
C ALA A 583 9.82 11.77 -27.69
N ALA A 584 10.00 13.03 -27.30
CA ALA A 584 9.00 13.78 -26.58
C ALA A 584 9.06 15.26 -26.93
N GLU A 585 7.91 15.93 -26.92
CA GLU A 585 7.79 17.37 -27.15
C GLU A 585 6.61 17.93 -26.38
N PHE A 586 6.67 19.21 -26.01
CA PHE A 586 5.49 19.90 -25.48
C PHE A 586 4.54 20.21 -26.64
N THR A 587 3.25 19.89 -26.48
CA THR A 587 2.22 20.21 -27.48
C THR A 587 1.78 21.66 -27.42
N GLU A 588 2.01 22.33 -26.29
CA GLU A 588 1.77 23.76 -26.07
C GLU A 588 2.97 24.36 -25.32
N LYS A 589 3.23 25.65 -25.49
CA LYS A 589 4.28 26.35 -24.75
C LYS A 589 3.99 26.26 -23.22
N PRO A 590 4.94 25.78 -22.40
CA PRO A 590 4.79 25.75 -20.94
C PRO A 590 4.47 27.13 -20.37
N GLN A 591 3.44 27.20 -19.52
CA GLN A 591 2.99 28.42 -18.88
C GLN A 591 2.76 28.22 -17.39
N LYS A 592 3.01 29.27 -16.62
CA LYS A 592 2.73 29.30 -15.19
C LYS A 592 1.24 29.04 -14.94
N TYR A 593 0.92 28.23 -13.94
CA TYR A 593 -0.45 27.88 -13.53
C TYR A 593 -1.32 27.12 -14.55
N LYS A 594 -0.70 26.51 -15.58
CA LYS A 594 -1.39 25.61 -16.51
C LYS A 594 -0.75 24.23 -16.49
N ASN A 595 -1.57 23.20 -16.72
CA ASN A 595 -1.07 21.85 -16.90
C ASN A 595 -0.14 21.80 -18.11
N LEU A 596 0.94 21.01 -18.01
CA LEU A 596 1.85 20.78 -19.11
C LEU A 596 1.36 19.58 -19.92
N LYS A 597 1.38 19.70 -21.25
CA LYS A 597 0.99 18.61 -22.14
C LYS A 597 2.19 18.17 -22.96
N LEU A 598 2.54 16.90 -22.82
CA LEU A 598 3.62 16.25 -23.54
C LEU A 598 3.04 15.25 -24.54
N LYS A 599 3.56 15.30 -25.77
CA LYS A 599 3.41 14.21 -26.73
C LYS A 599 4.66 13.34 -26.64
N CYS A 600 4.48 12.08 -26.31
CA CYS A 600 5.58 11.12 -26.11
C CYS A 600 5.43 9.95 -27.08
N THR A 601 6.55 9.57 -27.71
CA THR A 601 6.66 8.35 -28.51
C THR A 601 7.56 7.37 -27.78
N VAL A 602 7.06 6.17 -27.52
CA VAL A 602 7.80 5.06 -26.94
C VAL A 602 7.97 3.95 -27.95
N LYS A 603 9.03 3.16 -27.78
CA LYS A 603 9.38 2.06 -28.66
C LYS A 603 9.82 0.85 -27.84
N ASN A 604 9.42 -0.34 -28.28
CA ASN A 604 9.98 -1.61 -27.84
C ASN A 604 10.99 -2.11 -28.90
N GLU A 605 12.29 -2.08 -28.60
CA GLU A 605 13.32 -2.66 -29.48
C GLU A 605 13.62 -4.12 -29.17
N GLY A 606 13.02 -4.66 -28.10
CA GLY A 606 13.18 -6.06 -27.70
C GLY A 606 12.49 -7.03 -28.65
N LEU A 607 12.72 -8.31 -28.39
CA LEU A 607 12.16 -9.42 -29.17
C LEU A 607 10.88 -10.02 -28.54
N ALA A 608 10.48 -9.55 -27.37
CA ALA A 608 9.29 -9.99 -26.67
C ALA A 608 8.26 -8.85 -26.58
N ASP A 609 7.00 -9.23 -26.69
CA ASP A 609 5.88 -8.33 -26.34
C ASP A 609 5.93 -8.08 -24.85
N THR A 610 5.64 -6.86 -24.42
CA THR A 610 5.71 -6.48 -23.01
C THR A 610 4.81 -5.32 -22.65
N ASP A 611 4.32 -5.35 -21.42
CA ASP A 611 3.90 -4.14 -20.74
C ASP A 611 5.14 -3.42 -20.20
N ASP A 612 5.08 -2.10 -20.10
CA ASP A 612 6.04 -1.29 -19.33
C ASP A 612 5.36 -0.03 -18.79
N VAL A 613 6.06 0.71 -17.93
CA VAL A 613 5.56 1.96 -17.34
C VAL A 613 6.44 3.12 -17.76
N VAL A 614 5.85 4.02 -18.53
CA VAL A 614 6.47 5.32 -18.85
C VAL A 614 6.26 6.23 -17.64
N GLN A 615 7.34 6.77 -17.11
CA GLN A 615 7.39 7.61 -15.93
C GLN A 615 7.92 8.99 -16.31
N VAL A 616 7.33 10.03 -15.75
CA VAL A 616 7.74 11.41 -15.97
C VAL A 616 8.13 12.02 -14.63
N TYR A 617 9.36 12.50 -14.57
CA TYR A 617 9.91 13.17 -13.40
C TYR A 617 10.19 14.63 -13.72
N ILE A 618 10.01 15.51 -12.73
CA ILE A 618 10.30 16.93 -12.88
C ILE A 618 11.40 17.38 -11.91
N LYS A 619 12.25 18.28 -12.38
CA LYS A 619 13.31 18.93 -11.60
C LYS A 619 13.17 20.44 -11.75
N ASP A 620 13.10 21.13 -10.63
CA ASP A 620 13.29 22.57 -10.53
C ASP A 620 14.78 22.87 -10.31
N TRP A 621 15.33 23.79 -11.11
CA TRP A 621 16.76 24.09 -11.10
C TRP A 621 17.14 25.31 -10.26
N LYS A 622 16.19 26.19 -9.93
CA LYS A 622 16.50 27.48 -9.33
C LYS A 622 15.99 27.65 -7.92
N SER A 623 14.86 27.02 -7.58
CA SER A 623 14.32 27.16 -6.25
C SER A 623 15.21 26.53 -5.20
N LYS A 624 15.50 27.27 -4.13
CA LYS A 624 16.18 26.73 -2.95
C LYS A 624 15.32 25.79 -2.14
N TYR A 625 14.01 25.80 -2.37
CA TYR A 625 13.03 24.97 -1.70
C TYR A 625 12.67 23.70 -2.50
N ALA A 626 13.16 23.55 -3.73
CA ALA A 626 12.94 22.36 -4.53
C ALA A 626 13.41 21.10 -3.81
N VAL A 627 12.74 19.98 -4.07
CA VAL A 627 13.25 18.67 -3.65
C VAL A 627 14.67 18.48 -4.17
N ARG A 628 15.50 17.82 -3.36
CA ARG A 628 16.92 17.68 -3.67
C ARG A 628 17.19 17.09 -5.06
N ASN A 629 16.50 16.01 -5.38
CA ASN A 629 16.73 15.30 -6.65
C ASN A 629 15.70 15.71 -7.71
N TYR A 630 14.59 15.06 -7.78
CA TYR A 630 13.44 15.27 -8.67
C TYR A 630 12.25 14.57 -8.04
N HIS A 631 11.06 14.73 -8.60
CA HIS A 631 9.88 14.00 -8.15
C HIS A 631 9.06 13.49 -9.32
N LEU A 632 8.39 12.36 -9.12
CA LEU A 632 7.43 11.78 -10.06
C LEU A 632 6.24 12.75 -10.22
N CYS A 633 5.83 13.01 -11.46
CA CYS A 633 4.70 13.91 -11.73
C CYS A 633 3.70 13.36 -12.74
N ALA A 634 4.04 12.27 -13.43
CA ALA A 634 3.10 11.52 -14.26
C ALA A 634 3.64 10.10 -14.48
N PHE A 635 2.74 9.16 -14.75
CA PHE A 635 3.08 7.82 -15.23
C PHE A 635 1.98 7.29 -16.14
N LYS A 636 2.34 6.37 -17.03
CA LYS A 636 1.40 5.68 -17.92
C LYS A 636 1.90 4.27 -18.22
N ARG A 637 1.09 3.27 -17.94
CA ARG A 637 1.34 1.90 -18.39
C ARG A 637 1.00 1.77 -19.88
N VAL A 638 1.88 1.10 -20.62
CA VAL A 638 1.74 0.83 -22.06
C VAL A 638 1.96 -0.64 -22.34
N HIS A 639 1.33 -1.15 -23.40
CA HIS A 639 1.61 -2.49 -23.96
C HIS A 639 2.19 -2.32 -25.34
N LEU A 640 3.34 -2.94 -25.62
CA LEU A 640 4.03 -2.83 -26.91
C LEU A 640 4.45 -4.21 -27.39
N ASN A 641 4.04 -4.60 -28.59
CA ASN A 641 4.57 -5.77 -29.26
C ASN A 641 6.06 -5.56 -29.60
N ALA A 642 6.77 -6.63 -29.90
CA ALA A 642 8.16 -6.58 -30.35
C ALA A 642 8.31 -5.66 -31.58
N GLY A 643 9.19 -4.67 -31.50
CA GLY A 643 9.43 -3.68 -32.55
C GLY A 643 8.38 -2.56 -32.67
N GLU A 644 7.34 -2.57 -31.88
CA GLU A 644 6.24 -1.59 -31.95
C GLU A 644 6.63 -0.23 -31.39
N LYS A 645 5.96 0.80 -31.91
CA LYS A 645 6.00 2.19 -31.40
C LYS A 645 4.59 2.66 -31.13
N GLU A 646 4.41 3.33 -29.99
CA GLU A 646 3.17 4.02 -29.64
C GLU A 646 3.45 5.50 -29.38
N THR A 647 2.55 6.37 -29.85
CA THR A 647 2.60 7.82 -29.55
C THR A 647 1.33 8.20 -28.81
N PHE A 648 1.48 8.88 -27.68
CA PHE A 648 0.37 9.31 -26.83
C PHE A 648 0.67 10.65 -26.16
N GLU A 649 -0.36 11.24 -25.57
CA GLU A 649 -0.22 12.43 -24.75
C GLU A 649 -0.16 12.06 -23.26
N ILE A 650 0.68 12.79 -22.52
CA ILE A 650 0.77 12.78 -21.06
C ILE A 650 0.50 14.20 -20.59
N GLU A 651 -0.40 14.34 -19.63
CA GLU A 651 -0.66 15.58 -18.94
C GLU A 651 0.03 15.58 -17.57
N ILE A 652 0.79 16.64 -17.28
CA ILE A 652 1.40 16.89 -15.98
C ILE A 652 0.61 18.02 -15.34
N ASP A 653 0.09 17.78 -14.14
CA ASP A 653 -0.64 18.81 -13.41
C ASP A 653 0.27 20.00 -13.09
N LYS A 654 -0.30 21.22 -13.20
CA LYS A 654 0.41 22.48 -12.88
C LYS A 654 1.01 22.51 -11.49
N ASP A 655 0.44 21.75 -10.56
CA ASP A 655 0.91 21.68 -9.18
C ASP A 655 2.27 20.98 -9.04
N ALA A 656 2.68 20.21 -10.05
CA ALA A 656 4.04 19.65 -10.14
C ALA A 656 5.15 20.72 -10.30
N LEU A 657 4.79 21.95 -10.68
CA LEU A 657 5.71 23.08 -10.75
C LEU A 657 5.88 23.84 -9.43
N GLN A 658 5.05 23.51 -8.42
CA GLN A 658 5.09 24.18 -7.14
C GLN A 658 6.17 23.60 -6.23
N ILE A 659 6.71 24.46 -5.40
CA ILE A 659 7.53 24.09 -4.24
C ILE A 659 6.73 24.25 -2.96
N VAL A 660 7.26 23.68 -1.87
CA VAL A 660 6.80 23.95 -0.51
C VAL A 660 7.94 24.62 0.25
N ASP A 661 7.69 25.81 0.80
CA ASP A 661 8.68 26.53 1.60
C ASP A 661 8.75 26.02 3.05
N GLU A 662 9.63 26.63 3.84
CA GLU A 662 9.85 26.24 5.25
C GLU A 662 8.61 26.47 6.14
N GLU A 663 7.70 27.35 5.74
CA GLU A 663 6.41 27.61 6.42
C GLU A 663 5.30 26.69 5.91
N GLY A 664 5.56 25.81 4.95
CA GLY A 664 4.59 24.88 4.37
C GLY A 664 3.70 25.48 3.26
N LYS A 665 4.04 26.65 2.73
CA LYS A 665 3.27 27.30 1.66
C LYS A 665 3.67 26.75 0.29
N ARG A 666 2.67 26.51 -0.56
CA ARG A 666 2.85 26.06 -1.94
C ARG A 666 2.76 27.22 -2.91
N TYR A 667 3.79 27.38 -3.76
CA TYR A 667 3.81 28.38 -4.84
C TYR A 667 4.90 28.06 -5.87
N ILE A 668 4.90 28.77 -6.99
CA ILE A 668 5.91 28.66 -8.05
C ILE A 668 6.85 29.85 -7.92
N ASP A 669 8.11 29.63 -7.56
CA ASP A 669 9.14 30.67 -7.40
C ASP A 669 10.31 30.53 -8.41
N SER A 670 10.23 29.53 -9.29
CA SER A 670 11.22 29.24 -10.33
C SER A 670 10.61 29.40 -11.71
N ASP A 671 11.46 29.61 -12.70
CA ASP A 671 11.08 29.69 -14.11
C ASP A 671 11.82 28.67 -14.98
N GLU A 672 12.72 27.86 -14.40
CA GLU A 672 13.56 26.91 -15.13
C GLU A 672 13.43 25.49 -14.60
N PHE A 673 12.97 24.60 -15.47
CA PHE A 673 12.67 23.22 -15.14
C PHE A 673 13.23 22.26 -16.19
N SER A 674 13.40 20.98 -15.78
CA SER A 674 13.53 19.85 -16.72
C SER A 674 12.44 18.82 -16.41
N VAL A 675 11.85 18.22 -17.44
CA VAL A 675 11.12 16.96 -17.32
C VAL A 675 11.95 15.84 -17.93
N TYR A 676 11.94 14.69 -17.25
CA TYR A 676 12.62 13.48 -17.68
C TYR A 676 11.57 12.42 -17.98
N ILE A 677 11.65 11.77 -19.14
CA ILE A 677 10.71 10.73 -19.59
C ILE A 677 11.49 9.44 -19.82
N GLY A 678 11.10 8.37 -19.14
CA GLY A 678 11.77 7.07 -19.23
C GLY A 678 10.95 5.96 -18.58
N THR A 679 11.55 4.81 -18.36
CA THR A 679 10.94 3.64 -17.70
C THR A 679 11.46 3.43 -16.27
N SER A 680 12.21 4.39 -15.75
CA SER A 680 12.72 4.49 -14.37
C SER A 680 13.06 5.94 -14.05
N GLN A 681 13.42 6.23 -12.81
CA GLN A 681 13.87 7.57 -12.41
C GLN A 681 15.19 7.97 -13.14
N PRO A 682 15.43 9.30 -13.30
CA PRO A 682 16.56 9.82 -14.10
C PRO A 682 17.87 9.90 -13.29
N ASP A 683 18.32 8.80 -12.71
CA ASP A 683 19.58 8.75 -11.98
C ASP A 683 20.66 7.90 -12.72
N ARG A 684 21.90 8.06 -12.29
CA ARG A 684 23.03 7.33 -12.88
C ARG A 684 22.94 5.80 -12.67
N ARG A 685 22.31 5.36 -11.59
CA ARG A 685 22.15 3.91 -11.32
C ARG A 685 21.13 3.31 -12.29
N SER A 686 19.99 3.98 -12.48
CA SER A 686 18.98 3.59 -13.49
C SER A 686 19.59 3.56 -14.89
N GLU A 687 20.36 4.59 -15.27
CA GLU A 687 21.04 4.64 -16.58
C GLU A 687 21.99 3.44 -16.77
N ARG A 688 22.72 3.03 -15.74
CA ARG A 688 23.61 1.85 -15.81
C ARG A 688 22.85 0.55 -15.89
N LEU A 689 21.78 0.40 -15.10
CA LEU A 689 20.98 -0.83 -15.06
C LEU A 689 20.19 -1.02 -16.36
N LEU A 690 19.57 0.03 -16.88
CA LEU A 690 18.81 0.01 -18.13
C LEU A 690 19.70 0.15 -19.37
N LYS A 691 20.97 0.54 -19.21
CA LYS A 691 21.90 0.89 -20.33
C LYS A 691 21.33 1.97 -21.26
N ARG A 692 20.43 2.79 -20.76
CA ARG A 692 19.74 3.87 -21.47
C ARG A 692 19.57 5.08 -20.56
N LYS A 693 19.52 6.26 -21.19
CA LYS A 693 19.18 7.51 -20.52
C LYS A 693 17.73 7.87 -20.77
N PRO A 694 17.05 8.49 -19.81
CA PRO A 694 15.74 9.09 -20.07
C PRO A 694 15.88 10.27 -21.04
N LEU A 695 14.80 10.61 -21.73
CA LEU A 695 14.74 11.87 -22.47
C LEU A 695 14.63 13.01 -21.47
N GLU A 696 15.37 14.10 -21.73
CA GLU A 696 15.28 15.34 -20.97
C GLU A 696 14.73 16.45 -21.86
N LEU A 697 13.70 17.13 -21.39
CA LEU A 697 13.20 18.37 -21.96
C LEU A 697 13.39 19.50 -20.95
N ARG A 698 14.36 20.40 -21.22
CA ARG A 698 14.58 21.60 -20.40
C ARG A 698 13.75 22.75 -20.95
N PHE A 699 13.08 23.48 -20.07
CA PHE A 699 12.15 24.53 -20.45
C PHE A 699 12.06 25.63 -19.41
N ASN A 700 11.63 26.80 -19.91
CA ASN A 700 11.28 27.93 -19.06
C ASN A 700 9.78 28.16 -19.14
N ILE A 701 9.18 28.56 -18.00
CA ILE A 701 7.78 29.00 -17.94
C ILE A 701 7.70 30.51 -17.91
N GLU A 702 6.68 31.07 -18.58
CA GLU A 702 6.38 32.50 -18.59
C GLU A 702 5.28 32.91 -17.63
#